data_b4fe6479ed7e5e5dc2bb6b0356ea2eee
#
_entry.id   b4fe6479ed7e5e5dc2bb6b0356ea2eee
#
_cell.length_a   1.000
_cell.length_b   1.000
_cell.length_c   1.000
_cell.angle_alpha   90.00
_cell.angle_beta   90.00
_cell.angle_gamma   90.00
#
_symmetry.space_group_name_H-M   'P 1'
#
loop_
_entity.id
_entity.type
_entity.pdbx_description
1 polymer ?
#
loop_
_entity_poly.entity_id
_entity_poly.type
_entity_poly.pdbx_seq_one_letter_code
_entity_poly.pdbx_strand_id
1 'polypeptide(L)'
;LFSGWDSKIKKYDKATWTFQLDEKGLPLRDLTLKNSQCVINLLKKHYDRYDLKLVSKITGTTEADLLEVYKTYAATGANNKAGTIMYAMGWTQHTVGVQNIRTMSIIQLLLGNMGIAGGGVNALRGESNVQGSTDQALLFHIWPGYIPAPSGKMAKLEDMLKRRAQSKDPLSLNWWQNEPKYVVSLLKSFFGDKASAENEFGYPWMPKLDEGKPYSWLDIFDEMFKGSIKGFFAWGMNPACSGSNAGKVRKALANLEWMVNVNLFDNETGSFWHGPETIPENVATEVFMLPACVSVEKEGSISNSGRWMQWRYAGPKPLGNSLPDGDIIMELGLKLKELYKESGVFPDPILNLKWDYMTDHKFDPHKVAKQINGFFVKDVKVGDQEFKMGSQVPSFAFLQNDGSTSCGNWIYSGSYTDKGNMAARKKQEDAPNKIGLYPEFAWAWPVNRRIIYNRASVDPKGQPYNEKRWVIQWKDGKWIGDVPDGPAPPLIGADGQPDPKAKHPFIMTVHGFGQIFGPGLLDGPFPEHYEPMECPVEKNFMSSQFTSPTAAVYGTSADTFATCDPRFPYVGTTYRVSEHWQTGLLTRPQPWLMELAPQMFVEMSEELGALKGIKNGERVKVSSARGSLECTAVVTKRFKPMKIAGTVVHQVGMPYNYGWRWPASGKEESANLLTPSAGDPNTRIPETKAFMVNVAKL
;
A
#
# COMPACT_ATOMS: atom_id res chain seq x y z
N LEU A 1 13.20 -11.48 -24.76
CA LEU A 1 13.26 -11.11 -23.35
C LEU A 1 11.91 -11.30 -22.65
N PHE A 2 10.79 -11.14 -23.36
CA PHE A 2 9.45 -11.24 -22.82
C PHE A 2 8.63 -12.22 -23.64
N SER A 3 8.12 -13.27 -22.99
CA SER A 3 7.22 -14.23 -23.61
C SER A 3 5.76 -13.79 -23.50
N GLY A 4 4.94 -14.37 -24.37
CA GLY A 4 3.59 -13.92 -24.61
C GLY A 4 2.56 -14.30 -23.57
N TRP A 5 1.37 -13.82 -23.78
CA TRP A 5 0.17 -14.13 -23.06
C TRP A 5 -0.43 -15.47 -23.52
N ASP A 6 -0.73 -16.37 -22.58
CA ASP A 6 -1.51 -17.58 -22.83
C ASP A 6 -2.98 -17.32 -22.45
N SER A 7 -3.84 -17.26 -23.45
CA SER A 7 -5.26 -16.96 -23.28
C SER A 7 -6.06 -18.09 -22.61
N LYS A 8 -5.58 -19.34 -22.69
CA LYS A 8 -6.28 -20.49 -22.09
C LYS A 8 -6.16 -20.51 -20.58
N ILE A 9 -4.95 -20.24 -20.08
CA ILE A 9 -4.67 -20.24 -18.63
C ILE A 9 -4.67 -18.81 -18.04
N LYS A 10 -4.91 -17.79 -18.86
CA LYS A 10 -4.92 -16.37 -18.47
C LYS A 10 -3.66 -15.95 -17.70
N LYS A 11 -2.50 -16.35 -18.17
CA LYS A 11 -1.21 -16.04 -17.57
C LYS A 11 -0.17 -15.70 -18.63
N TYR A 12 0.82 -14.90 -18.23
CA TYR A 12 2.03 -14.72 -19.02
C TYR A 12 3.06 -15.79 -18.69
N ASP A 13 3.78 -16.26 -19.70
CA ASP A 13 5.04 -16.96 -19.48
C ASP A 13 6.12 -15.96 -19.10
N LYS A 14 6.56 -16.02 -17.85
CA LYS A 14 7.56 -15.11 -17.27
C LYS A 14 8.98 -15.65 -17.32
N ALA A 15 9.20 -16.83 -17.89
CA ALA A 15 10.51 -17.49 -17.88
C ALA A 15 11.61 -16.62 -18.51
N THR A 16 11.23 -15.80 -19.49
CA THR A 16 12.16 -14.88 -20.19
C THR A 16 12.19 -13.45 -19.64
N TRP A 17 11.43 -13.15 -18.56
CA TRP A 17 11.37 -11.79 -18.00
C TRP A 17 12.52 -11.51 -17.04
N THR A 18 13.72 -11.67 -17.52
CA THR A 18 14.95 -11.45 -16.77
C THR A 18 16.01 -10.86 -17.69
N PHE A 19 17.11 -10.41 -17.13
CA PHE A 19 18.25 -10.00 -17.91
C PHE A 19 18.96 -11.22 -18.54
N GLN A 20 19.47 -11.04 -19.75
CA GLN A 20 20.45 -11.96 -20.32
C GLN A 20 21.75 -11.83 -19.51
N LEU A 21 22.39 -12.96 -19.25
CA LEU A 21 23.60 -13.03 -18.43
C LEU A 21 24.82 -13.33 -19.29
N ASP A 22 25.96 -12.81 -18.88
CA ASP A 22 27.26 -13.16 -19.42
C ASP A 22 27.76 -14.50 -18.84
N GLU A 23 28.95 -14.93 -19.25
CA GLU A 23 29.59 -16.17 -18.78
C GLU A 23 29.85 -16.20 -17.27
N LYS A 24 29.95 -15.02 -16.64
CA LYS A 24 30.10 -14.87 -15.19
C LYS A 24 28.77 -14.84 -14.45
N GLY A 25 27.66 -14.88 -15.18
CA GLY A 25 26.30 -14.79 -14.64
C GLY A 25 25.89 -13.36 -14.24
N LEU A 26 26.54 -12.34 -14.83
CA LEU A 26 26.19 -10.93 -14.64
C LEU A 26 25.25 -10.46 -15.76
N PRO A 27 24.37 -9.49 -15.51
CA PRO A 27 23.51 -8.92 -16.53
C PRO A 27 24.34 -8.31 -17.68
N LEU A 28 24.06 -8.75 -18.90
CA LEU A 28 24.64 -8.16 -20.09
C LEU A 28 24.26 -6.67 -20.20
N ARG A 29 25.20 -5.83 -20.53
CA ARG A 29 25.04 -4.38 -20.64
C ARG A 29 25.54 -3.88 -21.97
N ASP A 30 24.84 -2.90 -22.53
CA ASP A 30 25.28 -2.11 -23.66
C ASP A 30 25.21 -0.62 -23.28
N LEU A 31 26.34 -0.04 -22.95
CA LEU A 31 26.45 1.37 -22.58
C LEU A 31 26.21 2.31 -23.78
N THR A 32 26.26 1.79 -24.99
CA THR A 32 25.96 2.56 -26.22
C THR A 32 24.47 2.66 -26.51
N LEU A 33 23.65 1.82 -25.88
CA LEU A 33 22.20 1.67 -26.10
C LEU A 33 21.81 1.35 -27.55
N LYS A 34 22.74 0.77 -28.34
CA LYS A 34 22.52 0.43 -29.75
C LYS A 34 21.92 -0.95 -29.97
N ASN A 35 22.15 -1.88 -29.04
CA ASN A 35 21.62 -3.22 -29.15
C ASN A 35 20.10 -3.22 -29.06
N SER A 36 19.41 -3.82 -30.03
CA SER A 36 17.95 -3.91 -30.08
C SER A 36 17.33 -4.64 -28.88
N GLN A 37 18.09 -5.48 -28.18
CA GLN A 37 17.65 -6.21 -27.00
C GLN A 37 17.87 -5.44 -25.68
N CYS A 38 18.44 -4.23 -25.72
CA CYS A 38 18.46 -3.37 -24.54
C CYS A 38 17.03 -3.09 -24.08
N VAL A 39 16.80 -3.18 -22.77
CA VAL A 39 15.46 -2.96 -22.19
C VAL A 39 14.86 -1.60 -22.61
N ILE A 40 15.70 -0.56 -22.68
CA ILE A 40 15.27 0.76 -23.16
C ILE A 40 14.78 0.74 -24.64
N ASN A 41 15.41 -0.05 -25.50
CA ASN A 41 14.99 -0.16 -26.90
C ASN A 41 13.72 -1.03 -27.03
N LEU A 42 13.57 -2.05 -26.20
CA LEU A 42 12.31 -2.81 -26.10
C LEU A 42 11.17 -1.93 -25.59
N LEU A 43 11.44 -1.08 -24.60
CA LEU A 43 10.49 -0.08 -24.10
C LEU A 43 10.05 0.89 -25.20
N LYS A 44 11.01 1.48 -25.92
CA LYS A 44 10.73 2.38 -27.06
C LYS A 44 9.86 1.70 -28.09
N LYS A 45 10.21 0.47 -28.53
CA LYS A 45 9.43 -0.31 -29.48
C LYS A 45 8.01 -0.59 -28.99
N HIS A 46 7.84 -0.86 -27.70
CA HIS A 46 6.52 -1.11 -27.08
C HIS A 46 5.64 0.13 -27.15
N TYR A 47 6.20 1.32 -26.84
CA TYR A 47 5.44 2.58 -26.81
C TYR A 47 5.40 3.36 -28.13
N ASP A 48 6.09 2.92 -29.17
CA ASP A 48 6.08 3.56 -30.49
C ASP A 48 4.67 3.69 -31.10
N ARG A 49 3.79 2.76 -30.78
CA ARG A 49 2.37 2.77 -31.18
C ARG A 49 1.50 3.77 -30.41
N TYR A 50 2.00 4.38 -29.33
CA TYR A 50 1.30 5.39 -28.55
C TYR A 50 1.56 6.80 -29.11
N ASP A 51 1.20 7.02 -30.37
CA ASP A 51 1.36 8.33 -30.96
C ASP A 51 0.40 9.37 -30.36
N LEU A 52 0.77 10.65 -30.48
CA LEU A 52 0.05 11.76 -29.85
C LEU A 52 -1.42 11.84 -30.29
N LYS A 53 -1.69 11.58 -31.58
CA LYS A 53 -3.04 11.62 -32.14
C LYS A 53 -3.92 10.51 -31.57
N LEU A 54 -3.36 9.30 -31.44
CA LEU A 54 -4.08 8.16 -30.89
C LEU A 54 -4.35 8.34 -29.39
N VAL A 55 -3.35 8.84 -28.64
CA VAL A 55 -3.54 9.16 -27.23
C VAL A 55 -4.59 10.25 -27.03
N SER A 56 -4.57 11.30 -27.84
CA SER A 56 -5.61 12.35 -27.83
C SER A 56 -7.01 11.78 -28.11
N LYS A 57 -7.12 10.87 -29.08
CA LYS A 57 -8.38 10.19 -29.40
C LYS A 57 -8.94 9.36 -28.24
N ILE A 58 -8.06 8.64 -27.52
CA ILE A 58 -8.45 7.75 -26.41
C ILE A 58 -8.81 8.56 -25.16
N THR A 59 -8.00 9.57 -24.83
CA THR A 59 -8.16 10.34 -23.59
C THR A 59 -9.18 11.47 -23.70
N GLY A 60 -9.49 11.91 -24.92
CA GLY A 60 -10.30 13.10 -25.16
C GLY A 60 -9.57 14.42 -24.88
N THR A 61 -8.28 14.37 -24.55
CA THR A 61 -7.44 15.54 -24.32
C THR A 61 -6.82 16.00 -25.64
N THR A 62 -6.75 17.31 -25.89
CA THR A 62 -6.19 17.82 -27.14
C THR A 62 -4.71 17.47 -27.28
N GLU A 63 -4.23 17.31 -28.53
CA GLU A 63 -2.81 17.06 -28.80
C GLU A 63 -1.91 18.17 -28.25
N ALA A 64 -2.38 19.43 -28.31
CA ALA A 64 -1.65 20.59 -27.81
C ALA A 64 -1.47 20.52 -26.27
N ASP A 65 -2.53 20.24 -25.54
CA ASP A 65 -2.48 20.12 -24.08
C ASP A 65 -1.61 18.94 -23.63
N LEU A 66 -1.74 17.79 -24.30
CA LEU A 66 -0.88 16.63 -24.03
C LEU A 66 0.59 16.97 -24.24
N LEU A 67 0.91 17.63 -25.35
CA LEU A 67 2.29 18.01 -25.69
C LEU A 67 2.86 19.02 -24.69
N GLU A 68 2.06 19.97 -24.22
CA GLU A 68 2.46 20.93 -23.19
C GLU A 68 2.81 20.25 -21.89
N VAL A 69 1.96 19.33 -21.43
CA VAL A 69 2.21 18.53 -20.21
C VAL A 69 3.48 17.70 -20.37
N TYR A 70 3.65 17.02 -21.50
CA TYR A 70 4.83 16.17 -21.73
C TYR A 70 6.13 16.98 -21.74
N LYS A 71 6.16 18.12 -22.44
CA LYS A 71 7.34 19.01 -22.47
C LYS A 71 7.67 19.59 -21.10
N THR A 72 6.64 20.07 -20.40
CA THR A 72 6.80 20.67 -19.07
C THR A 72 7.36 19.65 -18.09
N TYR A 73 6.82 18.43 -18.08
CA TYR A 73 7.31 17.40 -17.17
C TYR A 73 8.68 16.85 -17.59
N ALA A 74 8.91 16.60 -18.87
CA ALA A 74 10.21 16.15 -19.38
C ALA A 74 11.36 17.13 -19.05
N ALA A 75 11.07 18.43 -18.98
CA ALA A 75 12.06 19.44 -18.59
C ALA A 75 12.59 19.27 -17.15
N THR A 76 11.93 18.49 -16.31
CA THR A 76 12.41 18.17 -14.94
C THR A 76 13.63 17.26 -14.95
N GLY A 77 13.95 16.61 -16.08
CA GLY A 77 15.16 15.79 -16.24
C GLY A 77 16.46 16.61 -16.38
N ALA A 78 16.40 17.95 -16.41
CA ALA A 78 17.60 18.77 -16.41
C ALA A 78 18.28 18.77 -15.02
N ASN A 79 19.62 18.80 -14.98
CA ASN A 79 20.42 18.68 -13.77
C ASN A 79 20.08 19.71 -12.67
N ASN A 80 19.55 20.86 -13.04
CA ASN A 80 19.16 21.93 -12.11
C ASN A 80 17.68 21.89 -11.70
N LYS A 81 16.93 20.88 -12.13
CA LYS A 81 15.52 20.69 -11.85
C LYS A 81 15.25 19.36 -11.16
N ALA A 82 14.05 19.21 -10.63
CA ALA A 82 13.53 17.95 -10.13
C ALA A 82 12.01 17.94 -10.32
N GLY A 83 11.46 16.77 -10.62
CA GLY A 83 10.03 16.53 -10.71
C GLY A 83 9.61 15.44 -9.73
N THR A 84 8.50 15.66 -9.04
CA THR A 84 7.87 14.61 -8.23
C THR A 84 6.50 14.27 -8.79
N ILE A 85 6.12 12.99 -8.69
CA ILE A 85 4.75 12.55 -8.94
C ILE A 85 4.15 12.16 -7.59
N MET A 86 3.08 12.84 -7.22
CA MET A 86 2.30 12.52 -6.03
C MET A 86 0.99 11.85 -6.46
N TYR A 87 0.67 10.73 -5.84
CA TYR A 87 -0.55 10.01 -6.15
C TYR A 87 -1.23 9.45 -4.89
N ALA A 88 -2.50 9.14 -5.03
CA ALA A 88 -3.29 8.43 -4.02
C ALA A 88 -4.27 7.49 -4.70
N MET A 89 -5.44 7.26 -4.11
CA MET A 89 -6.39 6.25 -4.55
C MET A 89 -7.00 6.49 -5.95
N GLY A 90 -6.98 7.71 -6.47
CA GLY A 90 -7.44 8.02 -7.82
C GLY A 90 -6.70 7.24 -8.92
N TRP A 91 -5.41 6.97 -8.73
CA TRP A 91 -4.58 6.19 -9.65
C TRP A 91 -4.56 4.70 -9.31
N THR A 92 -4.77 4.33 -8.04
CA THR A 92 -4.67 2.93 -7.59
C THR A 92 -5.96 2.15 -7.75
N GLN A 93 -7.13 2.79 -7.60
CA GLN A 93 -8.42 2.11 -7.63
C GLN A 93 -8.93 1.87 -9.06
N HIS A 94 -8.13 1.16 -9.82
CA HIS A 94 -8.39 0.67 -11.18
C HIS A 94 -7.90 -0.77 -11.34
N THR A 95 -8.46 -1.50 -12.30
CA THR A 95 -7.95 -2.84 -12.68
C THR A 95 -6.54 -2.81 -13.27
N VAL A 96 -6.00 -1.63 -13.51
CA VAL A 96 -4.64 -1.36 -13.99
C VAL A 96 -3.84 -0.47 -13.03
N GLY A 97 -4.22 -0.42 -11.75
CA GLY A 97 -3.62 0.49 -10.76
C GLY A 97 -2.11 0.33 -10.61
N VAL A 98 -1.60 -0.90 -10.56
CA VAL A 98 -0.16 -1.18 -10.50
C VAL A 98 0.55 -0.70 -11.76
N GLN A 99 -0.04 -0.89 -12.94
CA GLN A 99 0.54 -0.39 -14.20
C GLN A 99 0.62 1.14 -14.23
N ASN A 100 -0.39 1.84 -13.72
CA ASN A 100 -0.37 3.30 -13.60
C ASN A 100 0.82 3.76 -12.76
N ILE A 101 1.04 3.15 -11.60
CA ILE A 101 2.14 3.50 -10.68
C ILE A 101 3.51 3.13 -11.27
N ARG A 102 3.61 1.99 -11.96
CA ARG A 102 4.83 1.59 -12.68
C ARG A 102 5.20 2.58 -13.77
N THR A 103 4.23 3.08 -14.52
CA THR A 103 4.44 4.12 -15.53
C THR A 103 5.05 5.38 -14.92
N MET A 104 4.54 5.83 -13.77
CA MET A 104 5.12 6.95 -13.02
C MET A 104 6.57 6.67 -12.62
N SER A 105 6.86 5.47 -12.13
CA SER A 105 8.20 5.07 -11.72
C SER A 105 9.16 4.97 -12.90
N ILE A 106 8.73 4.47 -14.05
CA ILE A 106 9.51 4.41 -15.29
C ILE A 106 9.88 5.83 -15.75
N ILE A 107 8.91 6.75 -15.77
CA ILE A 107 9.14 8.16 -16.14
C ILE A 107 10.18 8.79 -15.21
N GLN A 108 10.07 8.60 -13.91
CA GLN A 108 11.01 9.15 -12.94
C GLN A 108 12.42 8.57 -13.08
N LEU A 109 12.54 7.27 -13.38
CA LEU A 109 13.84 6.65 -13.65
C LEU A 109 14.48 7.21 -14.93
N LEU A 110 13.70 7.38 -16.01
CA LEU A 110 14.18 7.92 -17.28
C LEU A 110 14.61 9.39 -17.17
N LEU A 111 13.94 10.18 -16.31
CA LEU A 111 14.27 11.59 -16.09
C LEU A 111 15.34 11.81 -15.01
N GLY A 112 15.82 10.75 -14.33
CA GLY A 112 16.80 10.88 -13.25
C GLY A 112 16.23 11.52 -11.98
N ASN A 113 14.90 11.51 -11.80
CA ASN A 113 14.24 12.10 -10.62
C ASN A 113 14.19 11.20 -9.39
N MET A 114 14.82 10.01 -9.42
CA MET A 114 14.87 9.11 -8.26
C MET A 114 16.07 9.41 -7.37
N GLY A 115 15.85 9.46 -6.06
CA GLY A 115 16.90 9.66 -5.06
C GLY A 115 17.35 11.11 -4.87
N ILE A 116 16.76 12.08 -5.54
CA ILE A 116 17.08 13.50 -5.42
C ILE A 116 16.05 14.27 -4.60
N ALA A 117 16.44 15.39 -4.00
CA ALA A 117 15.54 16.26 -3.25
C ALA A 117 14.49 16.88 -4.18
N GLY A 118 13.20 16.65 -3.86
CA GLY A 118 12.06 17.08 -4.67
C GLY A 118 11.73 16.19 -5.85
N GLY A 119 12.38 15.03 -5.96
CA GLY A 119 12.08 14.01 -6.96
C GLY A 119 11.27 12.84 -6.38
N GLY A 120 11.18 11.79 -7.19
CA GLY A 120 10.57 10.52 -6.78
C GLY A 120 9.09 10.37 -7.07
N VAL A 121 8.55 9.22 -6.66
CA VAL A 121 7.12 8.89 -6.71
C VAL A 121 6.62 8.80 -5.27
N ASN A 122 5.63 9.61 -4.93
CA ASN A 122 5.15 9.77 -3.56
C ASN A 122 3.70 9.31 -3.43
N ALA A 123 3.50 8.17 -2.78
CA ALA A 123 2.18 7.72 -2.38
C ALA A 123 1.69 8.54 -1.19
N LEU A 124 0.71 9.42 -1.41
CA LEU A 124 0.10 10.18 -0.33
C LEU A 124 -0.94 9.32 0.38
N ARG A 125 -0.60 8.83 1.56
CA ARG A 125 -1.49 7.98 2.35
C ARG A 125 -2.63 8.82 2.92
N GLY A 126 -3.87 8.37 2.75
CA GLY A 126 -5.06 9.06 3.26
C GLY A 126 -5.27 8.93 4.77
N GLU A 127 -4.52 8.05 5.40
CA GLU A 127 -4.58 7.71 6.82
C GLU A 127 -3.24 8.04 7.46
N SER A 128 -3.25 8.62 8.66
CA SER A 128 -2.03 9.11 9.32
C SER A 128 -0.99 8.04 9.60
N ASN A 129 -1.38 6.79 9.85
CA ASN A 129 -0.50 5.66 10.16
C ASN A 129 -0.55 4.53 9.11
N VAL A 130 -1.05 4.75 7.91
CA VAL A 130 -1.09 3.67 6.88
C VAL A 130 0.30 3.15 6.57
N GLN A 131 1.32 4.02 6.52
CA GLN A 131 2.70 3.58 6.32
C GLN A 131 3.16 2.70 7.48
N GLY A 132 2.95 3.15 8.72
CA GLY A 132 3.35 2.41 9.92
C GLY A 132 2.64 1.07 10.04
N SER A 133 1.33 1.01 9.85
CA SER A 133 0.58 -0.25 9.91
C SER A 133 0.97 -1.22 8.80
N THR A 134 1.27 -0.75 7.59
CA THR A 134 1.79 -1.58 6.51
C THR A 134 3.18 -2.12 6.86
N ASP A 135 4.07 -1.28 7.41
CA ASP A 135 5.39 -1.70 7.88
C ASP A 135 5.30 -2.80 8.96
N GLN A 136 4.22 -2.81 9.75
CA GLN A 136 3.94 -3.79 10.81
C GLN A 136 3.09 -4.98 10.34
N ALA A 137 3.05 -5.25 9.03
CA ALA A 137 2.37 -6.40 8.43
C ALA A 137 0.82 -6.32 8.42
N LEU A 138 0.25 -5.14 8.16
CA LEU A 138 -1.19 -5.02 7.91
C LEU A 138 -1.67 -5.89 6.73
N LEU A 139 -0.80 -6.14 5.74
CA LEU A 139 -1.15 -6.93 4.56
C LEU A 139 -0.90 -8.43 4.80
N PHE A 140 -1.84 -9.28 4.38
CA PHE A 140 -1.82 -10.72 4.65
C PHE A 140 -0.56 -11.47 4.16
N HIS A 141 0.10 -10.97 3.10
CA HIS A 141 1.20 -11.65 2.41
C HIS A 141 2.59 -11.24 2.89
N ILE A 142 2.69 -10.41 3.93
CA ILE A 142 3.97 -9.98 4.50
C ILE A 142 4.00 -10.16 6.02
N TRP A 143 5.18 -10.39 6.53
CA TRP A 143 5.54 -10.23 7.93
C TRP A 143 6.10 -8.82 8.17
N PRO A 144 6.26 -8.39 9.46
CA PRO A 144 6.85 -7.09 9.76
C PRO A 144 8.15 -6.82 9.00
N GLY A 145 8.29 -5.60 8.49
CA GLY A 145 9.46 -5.20 7.71
C GLY A 145 9.49 -5.70 6.27
N TYR A 146 8.33 -5.96 5.67
CA TYR A 146 8.19 -6.40 4.26
C TYR A 146 8.86 -7.74 3.96
N ILE A 147 8.99 -8.59 4.95
CA ILE A 147 9.43 -9.97 4.76
C ILE A 147 8.24 -10.74 4.18
N PRO A 148 8.30 -11.30 2.96
CA PRO A 148 7.16 -12.05 2.44
C PRO A 148 6.82 -13.23 3.35
N ALA A 149 5.55 -13.39 3.69
CA ALA A 149 5.09 -14.52 4.47
C ALA A 149 5.38 -15.85 3.74
N PRO A 150 5.80 -16.91 4.44
CA PRO A 150 6.09 -18.20 3.80
C PRO A 150 4.80 -18.88 3.33
N SER A 151 4.89 -19.64 2.24
CA SER A 151 3.83 -20.56 1.82
C SER A 151 3.92 -21.89 2.56
N GLY A 152 2.84 -22.68 2.55
CA GLY A 152 2.80 -24.03 3.14
C GLY A 152 3.85 -24.99 2.60
N LYS A 153 4.39 -24.74 1.40
CA LYS A 153 5.51 -25.52 0.83
C LYS A 153 6.85 -25.28 1.51
N MET A 154 7.00 -24.15 2.19
CA MET A 154 8.21 -23.82 2.96
C MET A 154 8.06 -24.37 4.37
N ALA A 155 8.16 -25.72 4.49
CA ALA A 155 7.92 -26.39 5.76
C ALA A 155 8.98 -26.06 6.81
N LYS A 156 10.25 -25.86 6.38
CA LYS A 156 11.39 -25.56 7.23
C LYS A 156 11.84 -24.11 7.08
N LEU A 157 12.45 -23.58 8.13
CA LEU A 157 13.07 -22.24 8.10
C LEU A 157 14.10 -22.11 6.98
N GLU A 158 14.87 -23.15 6.74
CA GLU A 158 15.85 -23.20 5.67
C GLU A 158 15.23 -22.94 4.28
N ASP A 159 14.05 -23.50 3.99
CA ASP A 159 13.34 -23.31 2.73
C ASP A 159 12.97 -21.83 2.54
N MET A 160 12.51 -21.18 3.62
CA MET A 160 12.19 -19.77 3.63
C MET A 160 13.44 -18.92 3.38
N LEU A 161 14.54 -19.21 4.05
CA LEU A 161 15.77 -18.39 3.94
C LEU A 161 16.48 -18.55 2.60
N LYS A 162 16.32 -19.68 1.91
CA LYS A 162 16.92 -19.94 0.59
C LYS A 162 16.10 -19.39 -0.59
N ARG A 163 14.89 -18.92 -0.36
CA ARG A 163 13.99 -18.47 -1.46
C ARG A 163 14.48 -17.24 -2.23
N ARG A 164 15.32 -16.41 -1.63
CA ARG A 164 15.80 -15.18 -2.22
C ARG A 164 16.95 -15.43 -3.20
N ALA A 165 16.76 -14.93 -4.42
CA ALA A 165 17.85 -14.90 -5.39
C ALA A 165 19.00 -14.06 -4.85
N GLN A 166 20.21 -14.56 -5.02
CA GLN A 166 21.46 -13.87 -4.66
C GLN A 166 22.13 -13.35 -5.93
N SER A 167 22.68 -12.15 -5.86
CA SER A 167 23.46 -11.58 -6.95
C SER A 167 24.87 -12.16 -6.99
N LYS A 168 25.36 -12.42 -8.20
CA LYS A 168 26.79 -12.69 -8.45
C LYS A 168 27.58 -11.42 -8.72
N ASP A 169 26.91 -10.26 -8.88
CA ASP A 169 27.56 -8.97 -9.10
C ASP A 169 28.13 -8.43 -7.77
N PRO A 170 29.45 -8.31 -7.64
CA PRO A 170 30.10 -7.81 -6.42
C PRO A 170 29.74 -6.35 -6.13
N LEU A 171 29.29 -5.59 -7.13
CA LEU A 171 28.83 -4.22 -6.95
C LEU A 171 27.36 -4.14 -6.49
N SER A 172 26.59 -5.21 -6.57
CA SER A 172 25.25 -5.25 -5.99
C SER A 172 25.33 -5.37 -4.47
N LEU A 173 24.66 -4.49 -3.75
CA LEU A 173 24.50 -4.66 -2.30
C LEU A 173 23.58 -5.83 -1.98
N ASN A 174 22.58 -6.09 -2.84
CA ASN A 174 21.60 -7.15 -2.65
C ASN A 174 21.08 -7.20 -1.20
N TRP A 175 20.43 -6.13 -0.77
CA TRP A 175 20.08 -5.88 0.63
C TRP A 175 19.47 -7.10 1.33
N TRP A 176 18.65 -7.85 0.62
CA TRP A 176 17.92 -9.00 1.16
C TRP A 176 18.81 -10.20 1.50
N GLN A 177 20.12 -10.16 1.24
CA GLN A 177 21.06 -11.13 1.83
C GLN A 177 21.06 -11.09 3.37
N ASN A 178 20.58 -9.98 3.95
CA ASN A 178 20.44 -9.82 5.40
C ASN A 178 19.13 -10.41 5.94
N GLU A 179 18.23 -10.91 5.09
CA GLU A 179 16.92 -11.45 5.53
C GLU A 179 17.01 -12.49 6.65
N PRO A 180 18.00 -13.42 6.66
CA PRO A 180 18.14 -14.37 7.76
C PRO A 180 18.24 -13.74 9.14
N LYS A 181 18.96 -12.61 9.28
CA LYS A 181 19.08 -11.87 10.54
C LYS A 181 17.74 -11.28 10.98
N TYR A 182 16.97 -10.79 10.02
CA TYR A 182 15.65 -10.18 10.28
C TYR A 182 14.63 -11.24 10.66
N VAL A 183 14.59 -12.37 9.95
CA VAL A 183 13.66 -13.47 10.21
C VAL A 183 13.93 -14.11 11.57
N VAL A 184 15.16 -14.49 11.87
CA VAL A 184 15.51 -15.12 13.15
C VAL A 184 15.21 -14.19 14.33
N SER A 185 15.60 -12.90 14.20
CA SER A 185 15.30 -11.92 15.26
C SER A 185 13.80 -11.71 15.46
N LEU A 186 12.99 -11.77 14.38
CA LEU A 186 11.54 -11.66 14.44
C LEU A 186 10.91 -12.88 15.16
N LEU A 187 11.33 -14.09 14.80
CA LEU A 187 10.88 -15.32 15.47
C LEU A 187 11.22 -15.30 16.96
N LYS A 188 12.44 -14.82 17.28
CA LYS A 188 12.88 -14.61 18.66
C LYS A 188 12.03 -13.57 19.40
N SER A 189 11.53 -12.55 18.68
CA SER A 189 10.59 -11.55 19.20
C SER A 189 9.24 -12.17 19.54
N PHE A 190 8.72 -13.05 18.68
CA PHE A 190 7.43 -13.71 18.93
C PHE A 190 7.48 -14.75 20.06
N PHE A 191 8.52 -15.56 20.12
CA PHE A 191 8.54 -16.74 20.98
C PHE A 191 9.54 -16.66 22.14
N GLY A 192 10.32 -15.58 22.25
CA GLY A 192 11.22 -15.32 23.38
C GLY A 192 12.17 -16.48 23.64
N ASP A 193 12.20 -16.95 24.90
CA ASP A 193 13.09 -18.06 25.34
C ASP A 193 12.64 -19.43 24.80
N LYS A 194 11.41 -19.54 24.30
CA LYS A 194 10.92 -20.76 23.64
C LYS A 194 11.49 -20.95 22.23
N ALA A 195 12.00 -19.89 21.60
CA ALA A 195 12.66 -19.95 20.30
C ALA A 195 14.13 -20.32 20.45
N SER A 196 14.53 -21.47 19.90
CA SER A 196 15.92 -21.95 19.88
C SER A 196 16.28 -22.54 18.51
N ALA A 197 17.56 -22.78 18.26
CA ALA A 197 18.01 -23.35 17.00
C ALA A 197 17.43 -24.76 16.75
N GLU A 198 17.24 -25.53 17.82
CA GLU A 198 16.73 -26.92 17.78
C GLU A 198 15.28 -26.97 17.27
N ASN A 199 14.47 -25.93 17.48
CA ASN A 199 13.10 -25.83 17.00
C ASN A 199 12.94 -24.79 15.89
N GLU A 200 14.01 -24.52 15.14
CA GLU A 200 14.01 -23.53 14.06
C GLU A 200 13.49 -22.15 14.50
N PHE A 201 13.82 -21.75 15.72
CA PHE A 201 13.36 -20.52 16.38
C PHE A 201 11.83 -20.38 16.48
N GLY A 202 11.09 -21.49 16.47
CA GLY A 202 9.63 -21.48 16.48
C GLY A 202 9.00 -21.26 15.10
N TYR A 203 9.75 -21.36 14.02
CA TYR A 203 9.22 -21.22 12.65
C TYR A 203 8.06 -22.18 12.34
N PRO A 204 8.03 -23.46 12.80
CA PRO A 204 6.88 -24.34 12.62
C PRO A 204 5.58 -23.81 13.25
N TRP A 205 5.67 -22.94 14.25
CA TRP A 205 4.51 -22.34 14.92
C TRP A 205 3.92 -21.14 14.18
N MET A 206 4.64 -20.60 13.20
CA MET A 206 4.16 -19.46 12.41
C MET A 206 3.13 -19.89 11.38
N PRO A 207 2.07 -19.09 11.18
CA PRO A 207 1.12 -19.33 10.11
C PRO A 207 1.80 -19.22 8.74
N LYS A 208 1.35 -20.06 7.82
CA LYS A 208 1.82 -20.09 6.44
C LYS A 208 0.66 -19.88 5.48
N LEU A 209 0.93 -19.25 4.35
CA LEU A 209 -0.08 -18.98 3.35
C LEU A 209 -0.39 -20.22 2.52
N ASP A 210 -1.65 -20.41 2.15
CA ASP A 210 -2.05 -21.33 1.10
C ASP A 210 -1.47 -20.87 -0.23
N GLU A 211 -0.84 -21.78 -0.95
CA GLU A 211 -0.18 -21.41 -2.20
C GLU A 211 -1.21 -20.99 -3.26
N GLY A 212 -0.97 -19.81 -3.83
CA GLY A 212 -1.80 -19.27 -4.90
C GLY A 212 -3.17 -18.73 -4.46
N LYS A 213 -3.50 -18.78 -3.16
CA LYS A 213 -4.72 -18.17 -2.64
C LYS A 213 -4.42 -16.74 -2.18
N PRO A 214 -5.03 -15.73 -2.77
CA PRO A 214 -5.03 -14.37 -2.23
C PRO A 214 -6.04 -14.25 -1.09
N TYR A 215 -5.73 -13.39 -0.12
CA TYR A 215 -6.61 -13.02 1.00
C TYR A 215 -6.72 -11.49 1.10
N SER A 216 -6.81 -10.82 -0.05
CA SER A 216 -6.99 -9.39 -0.11
C SER A 216 -8.44 -8.99 0.18
N TRP A 217 -8.70 -7.69 0.23
CA TRP A 217 -10.03 -7.15 0.51
C TRP A 217 -11.15 -7.78 -0.32
N LEU A 218 -11.00 -7.81 -1.65
CA LEU A 218 -12.03 -8.40 -2.52
C LEU A 218 -12.17 -9.91 -2.32
N ASP A 219 -11.05 -10.61 -2.11
CA ASP A 219 -11.05 -12.05 -1.97
C ASP A 219 -11.70 -12.50 -0.66
N ILE A 220 -11.43 -11.83 0.47
CA ILE A 220 -12.06 -12.19 1.75
C ILE A 220 -13.57 -11.96 1.75
N PHE A 221 -14.08 -10.90 1.12
CA PHE A 221 -15.52 -10.68 1.00
C PHE A 221 -16.17 -11.61 -0.02
N ASP A 222 -15.46 -12.04 -1.04
CA ASP A 222 -15.92 -13.09 -1.95
C ASP A 222 -16.03 -14.44 -1.23
N GLU A 223 -15.03 -14.81 -0.44
CA GLU A 223 -15.07 -16.04 0.37
C GLU A 223 -16.11 -16.00 1.50
N MET A 224 -16.34 -14.82 2.12
CA MET A 224 -17.47 -14.63 3.04
C MET A 224 -18.81 -14.80 2.34
N PHE A 225 -18.98 -14.24 1.13
CA PHE A 225 -20.19 -14.37 0.35
C PHE A 225 -20.49 -15.84 0.00
N LYS A 226 -19.46 -16.64 -0.22
CA LYS A 226 -19.55 -18.11 -0.43
C LYS A 226 -19.73 -18.91 0.85
N GLY A 227 -19.66 -18.29 2.03
CA GLY A 227 -19.77 -18.94 3.33
C GLY A 227 -18.52 -19.71 3.80
N SER A 228 -17.37 -19.50 3.15
CA SER A 228 -16.10 -20.15 3.54
C SER A 228 -15.49 -19.54 4.81
N ILE A 229 -15.71 -18.23 5.04
CA ILE A 229 -15.25 -17.51 6.23
C ILE A 229 -16.39 -17.47 7.23
N LYS A 230 -16.12 -17.88 8.48
CA LYS A 230 -17.11 -18.04 9.54
C LYS A 230 -17.11 -16.92 10.56
N GLY A 231 -15.95 -16.32 10.81
CA GLY A 231 -15.79 -15.25 11.77
C GLY A 231 -15.01 -14.07 11.22
N PHE A 232 -15.31 -12.86 11.68
CA PHE A 232 -14.66 -11.66 11.17
C PHE A 232 -14.48 -10.60 12.26
N PHE A 233 -13.29 -9.99 12.30
CA PHE A 233 -13.00 -8.80 13.10
C PHE A 233 -13.00 -7.57 12.19
N ALA A 234 -13.97 -6.67 12.35
CA ALA A 234 -14.00 -5.34 11.74
C ALA A 234 -13.37 -4.34 12.72
N TRP A 235 -12.08 -4.06 12.56
CA TRP A 235 -11.32 -3.22 13.49
C TRP A 235 -11.08 -1.84 12.91
N GLY A 236 -11.78 -0.84 13.46
CA GLY A 236 -11.68 0.56 12.99
C GLY A 236 -12.14 0.77 11.55
N MET A 237 -12.95 -0.13 10.99
CA MET A 237 -13.34 -0.16 9.59
C MET A 237 -14.87 -0.17 9.43
N ASN A 238 -15.33 0.21 8.23
CA ASN A 238 -16.74 0.21 7.86
C ASN A 238 -16.96 -0.47 6.49
N PRO A 239 -16.66 -1.78 6.35
CA PRO A 239 -16.76 -2.50 5.08
C PRO A 239 -18.15 -2.47 4.43
N ALA A 240 -19.24 -2.39 5.18
CA ALA A 240 -20.59 -2.29 4.64
C ALA A 240 -20.83 -1.04 3.76
N CYS A 241 -19.94 -0.01 3.89
CA CYS A 241 -19.93 1.19 3.06
C CYS A 241 -18.64 1.35 2.24
N SER A 242 -17.46 0.97 2.79
CA SER A 242 -16.18 1.17 2.11
C SER A 242 -15.86 0.10 1.07
N GLY A 243 -16.48 -1.07 1.16
CA GLY A 243 -16.28 -2.15 0.21
C GLY A 243 -16.93 -1.85 -1.14
N SER A 244 -16.20 -2.06 -2.23
CA SER A 244 -16.81 -2.03 -3.57
C SER A 244 -17.90 -3.10 -3.67
N ASN A 245 -18.94 -2.86 -4.45
CA ASN A 245 -20.14 -3.68 -4.47
C ASN A 245 -20.68 -3.90 -3.04
N ALA A 246 -21.02 -2.79 -2.36
CA ALA A 246 -21.42 -2.82 -0.95
C ALA A 246 -22.62 -3.76 -0.69
N GLY A 247 -23.49 -3.96 -1.67
CA GLY A 247 -24.58 -4.95 -1.59
C GLY A 247 -24.07 -6.40 -1.43
N LYS A 248 -23.00 -6.76 -2.16
CA LYS A 248 -22.32 -8.07 -1.98
C LYS A 248 -21.68 -8.18 -0.61
N VAL A 249 -21.00 -7.11 -0.15
CA VAL A 249 -20.33 -7.07 1.15
C VAL A 249 -21.35 -7.29 2.29
N ARG A 250 -22.49 -6.60 2.26
CA ARG A 250 -23.57 -6.75 3.27
C ARG A 250 -24.10 -8.18 3.32
N LYS A 251 -24.33 -8.79 2.16
CA LYS A 251 -24.74 -10.21 2.08
C LYS A 251 -23.64 -11.15 2.60
N ALA A 252 -22.37 -10.82 2.34
CA ALA A 252 -21.24 -11.58 2.86
C ALA A 252 -21.18 -11.55 4.40
N LEU A 253 -21.40 -10.38 5.01
CA LEU A 253 -21.47 -10.26 6.48
C LEU A 253 -22.61 -11.08 7.07
N ALA A 254 -23.76 -11.20 6.38
CA ALA A 254 -24.89 -12.01 6.81
C ALA A 254 -24.66 -13.54 6.72
N ASN A 255 -23.59 -13.98 6.06
CA ASN A 255 -23.19 -15.39 5.97
C ASN A 255 -22.19 -15.81 7.07
N LEU A 256 -21.75 -14.89 7.92
CA LEU A 256 -20.88 -15.18 9.05
C LEU A 256 -21.63 -15.86 10.18
N GLU A 257 -20.94 -16.67 10.96
CA GLU A 257 -21.45 -17.16 12.25
C GLU A 257 -21.34 -16.09 13.33
N TRP A 258 -20.23 -15.34 13.32
CA TRP A 258 -20.01 -14.23 14.26
C TRP A 258 -19.16 -13.11 13.65
N MET A 259 -19.34 -11.90 14.17
CA MET A 259 -18.55 -10.73 13.82
C MET A 259 -18.25 -9.89 15.08
N VAL A 260 -17.00 -9.44 15.20
CA VAL A 260 -16.60 -8.46 16.23
C VAL A 260 -16.33 -7.13 15.56
N ASN A 261 -17.07 -6.09 15.92
CA ASN A 261 -16.87 -4.73 15.45
C ASN A 261 -16.21 -3.89 16.55
N VAL A 262 -14.94 -3.57 16.37
CA VAL A 262 -14.17 -2.73 17.29
C VAL A 262 -14.11 -1.32 16.71
N ASN A 263 -14.87 -0.39 17.27
CA ASN A 263 -15.02 0.95 16.72
C ASN A 263 -15.32 2.00 17.79
N LEU A 264 -15.16 3.29 17.42
CA LEU A 264 -15.49 4.42 18.29
C LEU A 264 -16.99 4.64 18.40
N PHE A 265 -17.71 4.41 17.32
CA PHE A 265 -19.15 4.55 17.19
C PHE A 265 -19.73 3.32 16.52
N ASP A 266 -21.00 3.05 16.79
CA ASP A 266 -21.77 2.14 15.95
C ASP A 266 -21.83 2.69 14.51
N ASN A 267 -21.65 1.80 13.56
CA ASN A 267 -21.61 2.15 12.14
C ASN A 267 -22.35 1.11 11.30
N GLU A 268 -22.41 1.33 10.00
CA GLU A 268 -23.14 0.46 9.08
C GLU A 268 -22.66 -0.99 9.12
N THR A 269 -21.40 -1.23 9.45
CA THR A 269 -20.87 -2.58 9.58
C THR A 269 -21.35 -3.25 10.87
N GLY A 270 -21.30 -2.56 12.01
CA GLY A 270 -21.83 -3.08 13.27
C GLY A 270 -23.33 -3.30 13.24
N SER A 271 -24.02 -2.51 12.42
CA SER A 271 -25.48 -2.49 12.29
C SER A 271 -25.98 -3.03 10.95
N PHE A 272 -25.20 -3.81 10.21
CA PHE A 272 -25.58 -4.30 8.88
C PHE A 272 -26.86 -5.14 8.88
N TRP A 273 -27.13 -5.83 9.97
CA TRP A 273 -28.27 -6.73 10.15
C TRP A 273 -29.63 -6.03 10.18
N HIS A 274 -29.68 -4.71 10.31
CA HIS A 274 -30.88 -3.90 10.15
C HIS A 274 -30.67 -2.72 9.19
N GLY A 275 -29.77 -2.89 8.23
CA GLY A 275 -29.55 -1.93 7.14
C GLY A 275 -30.70 -1.94 6.11
N PRO A 276 -30.66 -1.03 5.14
CA PRO A 276 -31.63 -1.00 4.04
C PRO A 276 -31.74 -2.35 3.36
N GLU A 277 -32.96 -2.76 3.03
CA GLU A 277 -33.27 -4.05 2.37
C GLU A 277 -32.90 -5.31 3.17
N THR A 278 -32.53 -5.17 4.44
CA THR A 278 -32.24 -6.30 5.33
C THR A 278 -33.44 -6.60 6.23
N ILE A 279 -33.80 -7.87 6.34
CA ILE A 279 -34.81 -8.38 7.27
C ILE A 279 -34.02 -8.96 8.45
N PRO A 280 -34.02 -8.32 9.64
CA PRO A 280 -33.20 -8.74 10.78
C PRO A 280 -33.37 -10.19 11.19
N GLU A 281 -34.61 -10.69 11.13
CA GLU A 281 -34.97 -12.06 11.49
C GLU A 281 -34.31 -13.14 10.62
N ASN A 282 -33.81 -12.75 9.44
CA ASN A 282 -33.13 -13.64 8.51
C ASN A 282 -31.61 -13.62 8.67
N VAL A 283 -31.06 -12.81 9.59
CA VAL A 283 -29.61 -12.70 9.85
C VAL A 283 -29.25 -13.50 11.10
N ALA A 284 -28.47 -14.56 10.92
CA ALA A 284 -28.03 -15.43 12.00
C ALA A 284 -26.67 -15.02 12.60
N THR A 285 -25.97 -14.05 12.02
CA THR A 285 -24.64 -13.61 12.48
C THR A 285 -24.74 -12.99 13.87
N GLU A 286 -24.01 -13.53 14.83
CA GLU A 286 -23.84 -12.92 16.15
C GLU A 286 -22.85 -11.75 16.08
N VAL A 287 -23.26 -10.55 16.53
CA VAL A 287 -22.47 -9.32 16.42
C VAL A 287 -22.04 -8.83 17.80
N PHE A 288 -20.73 -8.77 18.02
CA PHE A 288 -20.12 -8.22 19.23
C PHE A 288 -19.62 -6.81 18.96
N MET A 289 -20.09 -5.83 19.73
CA MET A 289 -19.67 -4.44 19.65
C MET A 289 -18.69 -4.13 20.77
N LEU A 290 -17.42 -3.88 20.44
CA LEU A 290 -16.38 -3.51 21.39
C LEU A 290 -16.02 -2.02 21.24
N PRO A 291 -16.27 -1.18 22.26
CA PRO A 291 -15.96 0.25 22.18
C PRO A 291 -14.45 0.49 22.29
N ALA A 292 -13.87 1.13 21.28
CA ALA A 292 -12.48 1.57 21.26
C ALA A 292 -12.37 3.07 21.57
N CYS A 293 -11.22 3.52 22.01
CA CYS A 293 -10.95 4.93 22.25
C CYS A 293 -10.26 5.61 21.05
N VAL A 294 -10.36 6.96 20.99
CA VAL A 294 -9.73 7.72 19.92
C VAL A 294 -8.21 7.83 20.13
N SER A 295 -7.48 8.24 19.09
CA SER A 295 -6.01 8.31 19.11
C SER A 295 -5.45 9.25 20.18
N VAL A 296 -6.15 10.31 20.58
CA VAL A 296 -5.73 11.25 21.63
C VAL A 296 -5.94 10.72 23.06
N GLU A 297 -6.71 9.65 23.22
CA GLU A 297 -6.99 9.00 24.51
C GLU A 297 -6.01 7.85 24.79
N LYS A 298 -5.10 7.53 23.87
CA LYS A 298 -4.11 6.45 24.00
C LYS A 298 -2.72 6.86 23.57
N GLU A 299 -1.71 6.27 24.17
CA GLU A 299 -0.31 6.49 23.83
C GLU A 299 0.15 5.55 22.70
N GLY A 300 1.14 5.99 21.91
CA GLY A 300 1.72 5.19 20.86
C GLY A 300 2.45 6.00 19.79
N SER A 301 2.76 5.38 18.68
CA SER A 301 3.49 6.01 17.58
C SER A 301 2.69 6.04 16.28
N ILE A 302 3.10 6.95 15.40
CA ILE A 302 2.61 7.09 14.03
C ILE A 302 3.83 7.16 13.11
N SER A 303 3.80 6.41 12.00
CA SER A 303 4.75 6.56 10.90
C SER A 303 4.01 7.03 9.66
N ASN A 304 4.34 8.23 9.18
CA ASN A 304 3.69 8.82 8.02
C ASN A 304 4.31 8.36 6.69
N SER A 305 3.75 8.84 5.56
CA SER A 305 4.24 8.51 4.22
C SER A 305 5.71 8.87 3.97
N GLY A 306 6.24 9.86 4.66
CA GLY A 306 7.65 10.25 4.62
C GLY A 306 8.55 9.37 5.48
N ARG A 307 7.99 8.33 6.11
CA ARG A 307 8.68 7.40 7.03
C ARG A 307 9.20 8.05 8.30
N TRP A 308 8.62 9.16 8.66
CA TRP A 308 8.90 9.87 9.89
C TRP A 308 8.03 9.30 11.00
N MET A 309 8.65 8.82 12.08
CA MET A 309 7.98 8.34 13.29
C MET A 309 7.77 9.48 14.27
N GLN A 310 6.56 9.55 14.80
CA GLN A 310 6.17 10.50 15.83
C GLN A 310 5.53 9.72 16.99
N TRP A 311 5.90 10.08 18.22
CA TRP A 311 5.27 9.58 19.44
C TRP A 311 4.21 10.54 19.91
N ARG A 312 3.05 10.01 20.26
CA ARG A 312 1.97 10.75 20.91
C ARG A 312 1.74 10.19 22.29
N TYR A 313 1.47 11.07 23.24
CA TYR A 313 1.08 10.72 24.58
C TYR A 313 -0.44 10.67 24.71
N ALA A 314 -0.96 9.87 25.66
CA ALA A 314 -2.37 9.90 26.01
C ALA A 314 -2.71 11.27 26.62
N GLY A 315 -3.82 11.85 26.20
CA GLY A 315 -4.40 13.08 26.74
C GLY A 315 -5.54 12.74 27.72
N PRO A 316 -6.81 12.96 27.32
CA PRO A 316 -7.94 12.63 28.17
C PRO A 316 -8.07 11.10 28.40
N LYS A 317 -8.76 10.73 29.46
CA LYS A 317 -9.11 9.33 29.69
C LYS A 317 -10.15 8.88 28.67
N PRO A 318 -10.14 7.59 28.26
CA PRO A 318 -11.20 7.01 27.45
C PRO A 318 -12.58 7.22 28.05
N LEU A 319 -13.58 7.47 27.21
CA LEU A 319 -14.96 7.70 27.63
C LEU A 319 -15.70 6.39 27.91
N GLY A 320 -16.47 6.37 29.00
CA GLY A 320 -17.33 5.23 29.35
C GLY A 320 -16.53 3.94 29.51
N ASN A 321 -16.93 2.89 28.78
CA ASN A 321 -16.28 1.58 28.77
C ASN A 321 -15.31 1.39 27.60
N SER A 322 -14.98 2.45 26.87
CA SER A 322 -14.05 2.35 25.75
C SER A 322 -12.63 2.08 26.26
N LEU A 323 -11.90 1.26 25.50
CA LEU A 323 -10.53 0.87 25.81
C LEU A 323 -9.58 1.20 24.65
N PRO A 324 -8.30 1.45 24.95
CA PRO A 324 -7.25 1.44 23.94
C PRO A 324 -7.22 0.09 23.20
N ASP A 325 -6.95 0.12 21.89
CA ASP A 325 -6.84 -1.12 21.10
C ASP A 325 -5.80 -2.10 21.68
N GLY A 326 -4.72 -1.57 22.26
CA GLY A 326 -3.70 -2.38 22.92
C GLY A 326 -4.24 -3.19 24.08
N ASP A 327 -5.09 -2.60 24.93
CA ASP A 327 -5.73 -3.30 26.04
C ASP A 327 -6.68 -4.37 25.51
N ILE A 328 -7.51 -4.08 24.51
CA ILE A 328 -8.44 -5.05 23.90
C ILE A 328 -7.66 -6.26 23.34
N ILE A 329 -6.57 -6.01 22.60
CA ILE A 329 -5.73 -7.07 22.02
C ILE A 329 -5.04 -7.89 23.13
N MET A 330 -4.56 -7.23 24.18
CA MET A 330 -3.92 -7.90 25.31
C MET A 330 -4.87 -8.86 26.00
N GLU A 331 -6.06 -8.39 26.37
CA GLU A 331 -7.08 -9.20 27.04
C GLU A 331 -7.52 -10.38 26.17
N LEU A 332 -7.78 -10.16 24.89
CA LEU A 332 -8.10 -11.25 23.94
C LEU A 332 -6.99 -12.30 23.89
N GLY A 333 -5.73 -11.86 23.79
CA GLY A 333 -4.57 -12.77 23.76
C GLY A 333 -4.41 -13.58 25.04
N LEU A 334 -4.59 -12.96 26.21
CA LEU A 334 -4.54 -13.64 27.49
C LEU A 334 -5.66 -14.67 27.62
N LYS A 335 -6.88 -14.32 27.22
CA LYS A 335 -8.02 -15.23 27.24
C LYS A 335 -7.85 -16.41 26.28
N LEU A 336 -7.32 -16.16 25.08
CA LEU A 336 -6.98 -17.24 24.16
C LEU A 336 -5.93 -18.18 24.75
N LYS A 337 -4.87 -17.67 25.39
CA LYS A 337 -3.85 -18.50 26.04
C LYS A 337 -4.45 -19.36 27.17
N GLU A 338 -5.38 -18.81 27.93
CA GLU A 338 -6.10 -19.57 28.99
C GLU A 338 -6.90 -20.73 28.39
N LEU A 339 -7.74 -20.46 27.37
CA LEU A 339 -8.56 -21.47 26.70
C LEU A 339 -7.72 -22.57 26.04
N TYR A 340 -6.60 -22.22 25.43
CA TYR A 340 -5.72 -23.19 24.76
C TYR A 340 -4.97 -24.10 25.75
N LYS A 341 -4.81 -23.71 27.03
CA LYS A 341 -4.28 -24.60 28.08
C LYS A 341 -5.19 -25.79 28.36
N GLU A 342 -6.50 -25.58 28.20
CA GLU A 342 -7.50 -26.55 28.58
C GLU A 342 -7.88 -27.53 27.46
N SER A 343 -7.87 -27.07 26.19
CA SER A 343 -8.47 -27.82 25.09
C SER A 343 -7.87 -27.58 23.71
N GLY A 344 -6.65 -27.05 23.59
CA GLY A 344 -6.12 -26.61 22.32
C GLY A 344 -5.74 -27.74 21.37
N VAL A 345 -6.25 -27.71 20.15
CA VAL A 345 -5.67 -28.39 18.99
C VAL A 345 -4.55 -27.50 18.45
N PHE A 346 -3.32 -28.01 18.32
CA PHE A 346 -2.12 -27.22 18.02
C PHE A 346 -1.89 -26.06 19.01
N PRO A 347 -1.71 -26.32 20.30
CA PRO A 347 -1.62 -25.28 21.31
C PRO A 347 -0.32 -24.47 21.22
N ASP A 348 0.76 -25.05 20.72
CA ASP A 348 2.11 -24.48 20.73
C ASP A 348 2.19 -23.06 20.10
N PRO A 349 1.58 -22.77 18.95
CA PRO A 349 1.63 -21.41 18.38
C PRO A 349 1.09 -20.34 19.32
N ILE A 350 0.05 -20.65 20.09
CA ILE A 350 -0.59 -19.72 21.02
C ILE A 350 0.13 -19.72 22.38
N LEU A 351 0.40 -20.90 22.95
CA LEU A 351 0.99 -20.99 24.29
C LEU A 351 2.43 -20.48 24.33
N ASN A 352 3.21 -20.74 23.28
CA ASN A 352 4.62 -20.32 23.20
C ASN A 352 4.79 -18.86 22.76
N LEU A 353 3.73 -18.20 22.26
CA LEU A 353 3.79 -16.79 21.90
C LEU A 353 4.11 -15.95 23.13
N LYS A 354 5.12 -15.08 23.05
CA LYS A 354 5.43 -14.10 24.08
C LYS A 354 4.28 -13.08 24.15
N TRP A 355 3.74 -12.86 25.36
CA TRP A 355 2.60 -11.96 25.54
C TRP A 355 2.73 -11.17 26.85
N ASP A 356 3.86 -10.47 27.02
CA ASP A 356 4.20 -9.67 28.21
C ASP A 356 4.31 -8.18 27.82
N TYR A 357 3.17 -7.57 27.58
CA TYR A 357 3.08 -6.16 27.17
C TYR A 357 2.28 -5.33 28.19
N MET A 358 2.25 -5.74 29.45
CA MET A 358 1.55 -5.02 30.51
C MET A 358 2.52 -4.50 31.56
N THR A 359 2.21 -3.33 32.09
CA THR A 359 2.79 -2.76 33.31
C THR A 359 1.62 -2.33 34.20
N ASP A 360 1.60 -2.76 35.46
CA ASP A 360 0.53 -2.49 36.44
C ASP A 360 -0.88 -2.84 35.88
N HIS A 361 -1.00 -4.00 35.27
CA HIS A 361 -2.23 -4.53 34.64
C HIS A 361 -2.81 -3.69 33.50
N LYS A 362 -1.99 -2.85 32.85
CA LYS A 362 -2.36 -2.05 31.68
C LYS A 362 -1.40 -2.29 30.54
N PHE A 363 -1.89 -2.19 29.33
CA PHE A 363 -1.07 -2.23 28.13
C PHE A 363 0.03 -1.16 28.17
N ASP A 364 1.28 -1.58 27.91
CA ASP A 364 2.44 -0.70 27.89
C ASP A 364 3.00 -0.56 26.48
N PRO A 365 2.73 0.56 25.79
CA PRO A 365 3.22 0.79 24.44
C PRO A 365 4.75 0.92 24.37
N HIS A 366 5.42 1.28 25.46
CA HIS A 366 6.88 1.34 25.50
C HIS A 366 7.52 -0.06 25.47
N LYS A 367 6.91 -1.06 26.13
CA LYS A 367 7.36 -2.45 26.01
C LYS A 367 7.27 -2.95 24.58
N VAL A 368 6.17 -2.65 23.90
CA VAL A 368 5.99 -3.00 22.48
C VAL A 368 7.00 -2.27 21.61
N ALA A 369 7.20 -0.96 21.79
CA ALA A 369 8.15 -0.18 21.02
C ALA A 369 9.59 -0.66 21.19
N LYS A 370 9.99 -1.03 22.42
CA LYS A 370 11.32 -1.64 22.69
C LYS A 370 11.48 -2.99 22.01
N GLN A 371 10.43 -3.82 21.99
CA GLN A 371 10.46 -5.10 21.30
C GLN A 371 10.51 -4.93 19.79
N ILE A 372 9.78 -3.97 19.25
CA ILE A 372 9.85 -3.61 17.81
C ILE A 372 11.26 -3.16 17.44
N ASN A 373 11.88 -2.28 18.22
CA ASN A 373 13.26 -1.86 18.04
C ASN A 373 14.25 -3.03 18.07
N GLY A 374 14.08 -3.89 19.06
CA GLY A 374 14.93 -5.05 19.32
C GLY A 374 15.96 -4.85 20.42
N PHE A 375 16.37 -5.96 21.01
CA PHE A 375 17.34 -6.02 22.09
C PHE A 375 18.20 -7.29 22.01
N PHE A 376 19.33 -7.26 22.67
CA PHE A 376 20.21 -8.43 22.80
C PHE A 376 19.68 -9.38 23.87
N VAL A 377 19.54 -10.67 23.56
CA VAL A 377 19.02 -11.68 24.50
C VAL A 377 20.12 -12.41 25.27
N LYS A 378 21.36 -12.18 24.91
CA LYS A 378 22.58 -12.63 25.62
C LYS A 378 23.71 -11.63 25.40
N ASP A 379 24.77 -11.71 26.20
CA ASP A 379 26.00 -10.97 25.95
C ASP A 379 26.58 -11.40 24.59
N VAL A 380 26.90 -10.44 23.72
CA VAL A 380 27.39 -10.72 22.36
C VAL A 380 28.35 -9.65 21.88
N LYS A 381 29.36 -10.07 21.09
CA LYS A 381 30.23 -9.18 20.34
C LYS A 381 29.82 -9.17 18.87
N VAL A 382 29.55 -7.99 18.34
CA VAL A 382 29.20 -7.78 16.91
C VAL A 382 30.21 -6.83 16.31
N GLY A 383 31.07 -7.32 15.42
CA GLY A 383 32.26 -6.59 15.01
C GLY A 383 33.18 -6.33 16.20
N ASP A 384 33.58 -5.08 16.38
CA ASP A 384 34.47 -4.65 17.49
C ASP A 384 33.64 -4.17 18.73
N GLN A 385 32.32 -4.22 18.69
CA GLN A 385 31.45 -3.72 19.76
C GLN A 385 30.92 -4.87 20.60
N GLU A 386 30.93 -4.68 21.94
CA GLU A 386 30.33 -5.60 22.91
C GLU A 386 28.99 -5.05 23.38
N PHE A 387 27.99 -5.94 23.45
CA PHE A 387 26.64 -5.62 23.90
C PHE A 387 26.23 -6.55 25.03
N LYS A 388 25.60 -5.98 26.03
CA LYS A 388 25.10 -6.74 27.19
C LYS A 388 23.68 -7.21 26.94
N MET A 389 23.34 -8.36 27.52
CA MET A 389 21.98 -8.87 27.57
C MET A 389 21.02 -7.77 28.06
N GLY A 390 19.88 -7.60 27.36
CA GLY A 390 18.85 -6.61 27.68
C GLY A 390 19.07 -5.22 27.08
N SER A 391 20.29 -4.88 26.60
CA SER A 391 20.52 -3.60 25.92
C SER A 391 19.77 -3.53 24.58
N GLN A 392 19.27 -2.35 24.22
CA GLN A 392 18.53 -2.13 22.97
C GLN A 392 19.47 -2.16 21.76
N VAL A 393 19.01 -2.75 20.66
CA VAL A 393 19.78 -2.78 19.40
C VAL A 393 19.87 -1.36 18.83
N PRO A 394 21.09 -0.85 18.55
CA PRO A 394 21.28 0.53 18.08
C PRO A 394 20.78 0.75 16.64
N SER A 395 20.80 -0.31 15.81
CA SER A 395 20.24 -0.31 14.45
C SER A 395 20.16 -1.74 13.92
N PHE A 396 19.43 -1.94 12.83
CA PHE A 396 19.30 -3.25 12.17
C PHE A 396 20.64 -3.89 11.75
N ALA A 397 21.71 -3.11 11.63
CA ALA A 397 23.04 -3.63 11.27
C ALA A 397 23.60 -4.61 12.33
N PHE A 398 23.13 -4.51 13.56
CA PHE A 398 23.57 -5.34 14.67
C PHE A 398 22.69 -6.58 14.90
N LEU A 399 21.62 -6.76 14.14
CA LEU A 399 20.79 -7.96 14.21
C LEU A 399 21.56 -9.20 13.76
N GLN A 400 21.32 -10.35 14.42
CA GLN A 400 22.01 -11.60 14.21
C GLN A 400 21.05 -12.72 13.79
N ASN A 401 21.57 -13.75 13.13
CA ASN A 401 20.80 -14.93 12.73
C ASN A 401 21.05 -16.17 13.61
N ASP A 402 21.78 -16.00 14.74
CA ASP A 402 22.09 -17.05 15.71
C ASP A 402 21.15 -17.07 16.92
N GLY A 403 20.09 -16.23 16.92
CA GLY A 403 19.18 -16.07 18.02
C GLY A 403 19.68 -15.20 19.16
N SER A 404 20.81 -14.50 19.02
CA SER A 404 21.34 -13.58 20.05
C SER A 404 20.63 -12.23 20.08
N THR A 405 19.79 -11.94 19.07
CA THR A 405 18.97 -10.74 19.01
C THR A 405 17.49 -11.07 18.85
N SER A 406 16.65 -10.24 19.44
CA SER A 406 15.19 -10.24 19.29
C SER A 406 14.78 -8.90 18.68
N CYS A 407 13.95 -8.87 17.64
CA CYS A 407 13.52 -7.63 16.99
C CYS A 407 12.19 -7.83 16.28
N GLY A 408 11.15 -7.11 16.72
CA GLY A 408 9.81 -7.20 16.14
C GLY A 408 9.69 -6.63 14.73
N ASN A 409 10.57 -5.66 14.38
CA ASN A 409 10.58 -5.13 13.01
C ASN A 409 11.91 -4.42 12.69
N TRP A 410 12.73 -5.03 11.85
CA TRP A 410 14.07 -4.57 11.51
C TRP A 410 14.14 -3.13 10.96
N ILE A 411 13.13 -2.67 10.23
CA ILE A 411 13.11 -1.28 9.71
C ILE A 411 12.88 -0.23 10.78
N TYR A 412 12.50 -0.64 11.99
CA TYR A 412 12.33 0.23 13.17
C TYR A 412 13.47 0.12 14.17
N SER A 413 14.47 -0.74 13.92
CA SER A 413 15.67 -0.79 14.77
C SER A 413 16.41 0.54 14.75
N GLY A 414 16.71 1.08 15.93
CA GLY A 414 17.25 2.42 16.14
C GLY A 414 16.18 3.47 16.51
N SER A 415 14.88 3.09 16.53
CA SER A 415 13.81 4.01 16.92
C SER A 415 13.59 4.12 18.43
N TYR A 416 13.99 3.10 19.19
CA TYR A 416 13.97 3.10 20.65
C TYR A 416 15.25 2.45 21.19
N THR A 417 16.26 3.26 21.46
CA THR A 417 17.59 2.78 21.89
C THR A 417 17.80 2.97 23.39
N ASP A 418 18.97 2.58 23.92
CA ASP A 418 19.34 2.89 25.30
C ASP A 418 19.41 4.40 25.58
N LYS A 419 19.46 5.23 24.54
CA LYS A 419 19.33 6.69 24.63
C LYS A 419 17.86 7.17 24.79
N GLY A 420 16.90 6.23 24.79
CA GLY A 420 15.48 6.50 24.95
C GLY A 420 14.68 6.40 23.65
N ASN A 421 13.43 6.90 23.70
CA ASN A 421 12.48 6.91 22.61
C ASN A 421 12.83 7.99 21.58
N MET A 422 13.39 7.60 20.45
CA MET A 422 13.81 8.55 19.41
C MET A 422 12.60 9.22 18.73
N ALA A 423 11.45 8.55 18.67
CA ALA A 423 10.21 9.11 18.10
C ALA A 423 9.60 10.22 18.96
N ALA A 424 9.94 10.30 20.24
CA ALA A 424 9.52 11.37 21.16
C ALA A 424 10.37 12.65 21.07
N ARG A 425 11.49 12.59 20.37
CA ARG A 425 12.39 13.75 20.22
C ARG A 425 11.77 14.81 19.31
N LYS A 426 12.01 16.06 19.64
CA LYS A 426 11.55 17.24 18.87
C LYS A 426 12.68 18.22 18.55
N LYS A 427 13.93 17.85 18.88
CA LYS A 427 15.06 18.67 18.56
C LYS A 427 15.29 18.68 17.06
N GLN A 428 15.41 19.87 16.50
CA GLN A 428 15.66 20.11 15.09
C GLN A 428 16.93 20.95 14.98
N GLU A 429 17.83 20.51 14.12
CA GLU A 429 18.96 21.31 13.67
C GLU A 429 18.92 21.35 12.15
N ASP A 430 19.17 22.51 11.59
CA ASP A 430 19.23 22.64 10.14
C ASP A 430 20.36 21.79 9.59
N ALA A 431 20.04 20.98 8.60
CA ALA A 431 21.03 20.19 7.93
C ALA A 431 22.03 21.06 7.15
N PRO A 432 23.30 20.67 7.07
CA PRO A 432 24.34 21.48 6.40
C PRO A 432 24.03 21.81 4.94
N ASN A 433 23.28 20.95 4.26
CA ASN A 433 22.86 21.12 2.86
C ASN A 433 21.55 21.88 2.70
N LYS A 434 20.95 22.36 3.77
CA LYS A 434 19.72 23.19 3.80
C LYS A 434 18.50 22.59 3.13
N ILE A 435 18.37 21.26 3.10
CA ILE A 435 17.18 20.59 2.54
C ILE A 435 16.14 20.19 3.59
N GLY A 436 16.31 20.62 4.84
CA GLY A 436 15.30 20.49 5.90
C GLY A 436 15.12 19.06 6.42
N LEU A 437 16.17 18.27 6.49
CA LEU A 437 16.19 16.99 7.18
C LEU A 437 16.50 17.19 8.67
N TYR A 438 15.91 16.32 9.49
CA TYR A 438 16.06 16.37 10.95
C TYR A 438 16.73 15.09 11.46
N PRO A 439 18.06 15.04 11.60
CA PRO A 439 18.81 13.82 11.91
C PRO A 439 18.50 13.27 13.30
N GLU A 440 17.99 14.08 14.22
CA GLU A 440 17.64 13.67 15.58
C GLU A 440 16.28 12.96 15.71
N PHE A 441 15.44 13.01 14.67
CA PHE A 441 14.15 12.32 14.68
C PHE A 441 14.29 10.86 14.26
N ALA A 442 13.36 10.02 14.71
CA ALA A 442 13.26 8.64 14.29
C ALA A 442 12.67 8.53 12.89
N TRP A 443 13.28 7.72 12.06
CA TRP A 443 12.85 7.38 10.72
C TRP A 443 12.73 5.86 10.60
N ALA A 444 11.58 5.40 10.13
CA ALA A 444 11.48 4.02 9.70
C ALA A 444 12.27 3.84 8.41
N TRP A 445 13.09 2.76 8.35
CA TRP A 445 13.79 2.34 7.17
C TRP A 445 14.84 3.25 6.53
N PRO A 446 15.92 2.59 6.07
CA PRO A 446 16.79 1.77 6.89
C PRO A 446 17.68 2.72 7.68
N VAL A 447 18.11 2.32 8.86
CA VAL A 447 18.96 3.14 9.75
C VAL A 447 18.34 4.51 10.03
N ASN A 448 17.03 4.56 10.29
CA ASN A 448 16.28 5.81 10.48
C ASN A 448 16.40 6.80 9.30
N ARG A 449 16.34 6.31 8.09
CA ARG A 449 16.44 7.14 6.88
C ARG A 449 15.16 7.10 6.07
N ARG A 450 14.77 8.22 5.52
CA ARG A 450 13.64 8.34 4.61
C ARG A 450 14.00 8.24 3.13
N ILE A 451 15.28 8.39 2.79
CA ILE A 451 15.80 8.29 1.41
C ILE A 451 16.72 7.08 1.34
N ILE A 452 16.37 6.09 0.51
CA ILE A 452 17.11 4.84 0.38
C ILE A 452 17.95 4.75 -0.90
N TYR A 453 17.68 5.60 -1.88
CA TYR A 453 18.38 5.66 -3.16
C TYR A 453 19.16 6.97 -3.32
N ASN A 454 19.63 7.52 -2.21
CA ASN A 454 20.32 8.81 -2.17
C ASN A 454 21.58 8.85 -3.04
N ARG A 455 22.27 7.73 -3.23
CA ARG A 455 23.42 7.64 -4.16
C ARG A 455 23.01 7.76 -5.63
N ALA A 456 21.75 7.63 -5.99
CA ALA A 456 21.25 7.94 -7.33
C ALA A 456 21.22 9.45 -7.63
N SER A 457 21.40 10.31 -6.62
CA SER A 457 21.45 11.78 -6.77
C SER A 457 22.82 12.34 -7.15
N VAL A 458 23.83 11.49 -7.27
CA VAL A 458 25.21 11.87 -7.59
C VAL A 458 25.70 11.18 -8.85
N ASP A 459 26.72 11.76 -9.47
CA ASP A 459 27.41 11.17 -10.59
C ASP A 459 28.22 9.92 -10.17
N PRO A 460 28.81 9.16 -11.10
CA PRO A 460 29.62 7.99 -10.78
C PRO A 460 30.85 8.27 -9.89
N LYS A 461 31.29 9.52 -9.80
CA LYS A 461 32.40 9.97 -8.89
C LYS A 461 31.89 10.44 -7.53
N GLY A 462 30.58 10.37 -7.30
CA GLY A 462 29.95 10.79 -6.04
C GLY A 462 29.76 12.30 -5.91
N GLN A 463 29.80 13.04 -7.03
CA GLN A 463 29.56 14.48 -7.01
C GLN A 463 28.09 14.78 -7.33
N PRO A 464 27.44 15.72 -6.61
CA PRO A 464 26.06 16.07 -6.85
C PRO A 464 25.87 16.72 -8.22
N TYR A 465 24.77 16.38 -8.89
CA TYR A 465 24.39 17.03 -10.16
C TYR A 465 24.03 18.52 -9.99
N ASN A 466 23.71 18.94 -8.76
CA ASN A 466 23.41 20.32 -8.43
C ASN A 466 24.11 20.70 -7.12
N GLU A 467 25.14 21.52 -7.18
CA GLU A 467 25.94 21.94 -6.03
C GLU A 467 25.17 22.79 -5.02
N LYS A 468 24.11 23.47 -5.44
CA LYS A 468 23.28 24.29 -4.54
C LYS A 468 22.22 23.49 -3.79
N ARG A 469 21.97 22.24 -4.23
CA ARG A 469 20.89 21.41 -3.70
C ARG A 469 21.24 19.92 -3.89
N TRP A 470 21.76 19.32 -2.86
CA TRP A 470 22.24 17.94 -2.89
C TRP A 470 21.80 17.16 -1.63
N VAL A 471 21.68 15.87 -1.74
CA VAL A 471 21.34 14.95 -0.65
C VAL A 471 22.58 14.41 0.00
N ILE A 472 23.51 13.87 -0.81
CA ILE A 472 24.82 13.39 -0.37
C ILE A 472 25.91 13.83 -1.34
N GLN A 473 27.15 13.80 -0.88
CA GLN A 473 28.35 14.05 -1.67
C GLN A 473 29.50 13.19 -1.13
N TRP A 474 30.34 12.66 -2.03
CA TRP A 474 31.57 12.01 -1.64
C TRP A 474 32.68 13.05 -1.46
N LYS A 475 33.19 13.13 -0.27
CA LYS A 475 34.29 14.07 0.07
C LYS A 475 35.15 13.46 1.14
N ASP A 476 36.51 13.59 0.99
CA ASP A 476 37.50 13.14 1.95
C ASP A 476 37.29 11.67 2.36
N GLY A 477 37.05 10.79 1.39
CA GLY A 477 36.91 9.35 1.60
C GLY A 477 35.63 8.91 2.29
N LYS A 478 34.59 9.76 2.38
CA LYS A 478 33.31 9.45 3.01
C LYS A 478 32.15 10.15 2.34
N TRP A 479 30.94 9.58 2.51
CA TRP A 479 29.70 10.26 2.17
C TRP A 479 29.36 11.27 3.24
N ILE A 480 29.15 12.52 2.82
CA ILE A 480 28.65 13.61 3.65
C ILE A 480 27.26 14.02 3.19
N GLY A 481 26.43 14.53 4.08
CA GLY A 481 25.06 15.00 3.80
C GLY A 481 24.11 14.71 4.95
N ASP A 482 22.81 14.94 4.72
CA ASP A 482 21.76 14.77 5.74
C ASP A 482 21.54 13.33 6.15
N VAL A 483 21.73 12.43 5.21
CA VAL A 483 21.53 11.01 5.41
C VAL A 483 22.86 10.31 5.22
N PRO A 484 23.56 9.94 6.31
CA PRO A 484 24.81 9.20 6.18
C PRO A 484 24.56 7.90 5.43
N ASP A 485 25.44 7.56 4.50
CA ASP A 485 25.38 6.33 3.75
C ASP A 485 26.39 5.31 4.29
N GLY A 486 26.34 4.08 3.78
CA GLY A 486 27.31 3.05 4.12
C GLY A 486 28.72 3.40 3.58
N PRO A 487 29.76 2.66 3.98
CA PRO A 487 31.16 2.99 3.68
C PRO A 487 31.55 2.76 2.22
N ALA A 488 30.69 2.17 1.39
CA ALA A 488 31.05 1.86 -0.01
C ALA A 488 31.32 3.15 -0.80
N PRO A 489 32.48 3.23 -1.50
CA PRO A 489 32.86 4.40 -2.29
C PRO A 489 31.96 4.57 -3.55
N PRO A 490 32.12 5.69 -4.27
CA PRO A 490 31.50 5.89 -5.58
C PRO A 490 31.95 4.85 -6.61
N LEU A 491 31.18 4.71 -7.71
CA LEU A 491 31.49 3.74 -8.77
C LEU A 491 32.83 3.98 -9.46
N ILE A 492 33.25 5.24 -9.56
CA ILE A 492 34.50 5.67 -10.15
C ILE A 492 35.33 6.34 -9.07
N GLY A 493 36.56 5.86 -8.90
CA GLY A 493 37.51 6.43 -7.97
C GLY A 493 38.08 7.79 -8.42
N ALA A 494 38.87 8.41 -7.57
CA ALA A 494 39.56 9.68 -7.86
C ALA A 494 40.52 9.57 -9.06
N ASP A 495 41.05 8.39 -9.30
CA ASP A 495 41.93 8.04 -10.43
C ASP A 495 41.17 7.85 -11.76
N GLY A 496 39.85 7.97 -11.73
CA GLY A 496 38.99 7.78 -12.90
C GLY A 496 38.73 6.31 -13.25
N GLN A 497 39.17 5.36 -12.44
CA GLN A 497 38.95 3.94 -12.64
C GLN A 497 37.77 3.43 -11.81
N PRO A 498 37.09 2.34 -12.25
CA PRO A 498 36.04 1.69 -11.46
C PRO A 498 36.57 1.21 -10.11
N ASP A 499 35.89 1.54 -9.01
CA ASP A 499 36.30 1.10 -7.67
C ASP A 499 35.62 -0.27 -7.37
N PRO A 500 36.40 -1.32 -7.11
CA PRO A 500 35.87 -2.66 -6.85
C PRO A 500 35.08 -2.77 -5.54
N LYS A 501 35.23 -1.82 -4.62
CA LYS A 501 34.49 -1.74 -3.36
C LYS A 501 33.18 -0.95 -3.48
N ALA A 502 32.94 -0.29 -4.61
CA ALA A 502 31.76 0.47 -4.87
C ALA A 502 30.48 -0.39 -4.79
N LYS A 503 29.34 0.27 -4.60
CA LYS A 503 28.04 -0.38 -4.65
C LYS A 503 27.07 0.42 -5.52
N HIS A 504 26.25 -0.31 -6.29
CA HIS A 504 25.18 0.29 -7.07
C HIS A 504 24.13 0.97 -6.17
N PRO A 505 23.49 2.04 -6.65
CA PRO A 505 22.62 2.88 -5.82
C PRO A 505 21.28 2.20 -5.42
N PHE A 506 20.76 1.26 -6.21
CA PHE A 506 19.47 0.61 -5.94
C PHE A 506 19.62 -0.64 -5.08
N ILE A 507 19.94 -0.43 -3.82
CA ILE A 507 20.37 -1.47 -2.85
C ILE A 507 19.34 -2.57 -2.61
N MET A 508 18.05 -2.32 -2.90
CA MET A 508 16.96 -3.28 -2.68
C MET A 508 16.78 -4.27 -3.83
N THR A 509 17.33 -3.96 -5.01
CA THR A 509 17.25 -4.85 -6.17
C THR A 509 18.42 -5.83 -6.18
N VAL A 510 18.18 -7.04 -6.69
CA VAL A 510 19.22 -8.08 -6.78
C VAL A 510 20.42 -7.61 -7.62
N HIS A 511 20.15 -6.82 -8.67
CA HIS A 511 21.17 -6.35 -9.60
C HIS A 511 21.72 -4.95 -9.29
N GLY A 512 21.14 -4.26 -8.30
CA GLY A 512 21.56 -2.90 -7.91
C GLY A 512 21.11 -1.78 -8.85
N PHE A 513 20.21 -2.07 -9.81
CA PHE A 513 19.69 -1.09 -10.79
C PHE A 513 18.23 -0.78 -10.60
N GLY A 514 17.80 0.39 -11.04
CA GLY A 514 16.38 0.71 -11.27
C GLY A 514 15.84 -0.11 -12.45
N GLN A 515 14.67 -0.75 -12.26
CA GLN A 515 14.08 -1.60 -13.28
C GLN A 515 12.93 -0.90 -13.99
N ILE A 516 13.02 -0.76 -15.32
CA ILE A 516 11.97 -0.19 -16.17
C ILE A 516 11.04 -1.24 -16.76
N PHE A 517 11.11 -2.48 -16.29
CA PHE A 517 10.17 -3.56 -16.57
C PHE A 517 9.79 -4.30 -15.29
N GLY A 518 8.67 -5.04 -15.28
CA GLY A 518 8.13 -5.70 -14.09
C GLY A 518 8.29 -7.23 -14.12
N PRO A 519 9.42 -7.81 -13.67
CA PRO A 519 9.71 -9.23 -13.82
C PRO A 519 8.77 -10.14 -13.02
N GLY A 520 8.24 -9.67 -11.90
CA GLY A 520 7.42 -10.49 -10.99
C GLY A 520 5.91 -10.29 -11.12
N LEU A 521 5.44 -9.33 -11.92
CA LEU A 521 4.05 -8.90 -11.96
C LEU A 521 3.17 -9.78 -12.84
N LEU A 522 1.85 -9.77 -12.58
CA LEU A 522 0.87 -10.58 -13.31
C LEU A 522 0.40 -9.92 -14.61
N ASP A 523 0.57 -8.61 -14.74
CA ASP A 523 -0.03 -7.74 -15.75
C ASP A 523 0.92 -7.33 -16.89
N GLY A 524 1.93 -8.11 -17.14
CA GLY A 524 2.87 -7.89 -18.23
C GLY A 524 4.16 -7.14 -17.84
N PRO A 525 5.20 -7.22 -18.68
CA PRO A 525 6.52 -6.64 -18.39
C PRO A 525 6.55 -5.14 -18.48
N PHE A 526 5.80 -4.54 -19.43
CA PHE A 526 5.59 -3.11 -19.57
C PHE A 526 4.13 -2.75 -19.34
N PRO A 527 3.83 -1.58 -18.77
CA PRO A 527 2.47 -1.08 -18.70
C PRO A 527 1.80 -1.00 -20.08
N GLU A 528 0.53 -1.39 -20.14
CA GLU A 528 -0.30 -1.44 -21.34
C GLU A 528 -1.61 -0.70 -21.10
N HIS A 529 -2.15 -0.06 -22.13
CA HIS A 529 -3.48 0.53 -22.03
C HIS A 529 -4.56 -0.54 -22.15
N TYR A 530 -5.46 -0.58 -21.17
CA TYR A 530 -6.71 -1.34 -21.19
C TYR A 530 -7.88 -0.45 -20.83
N GLU A 531 -9.03 -0.72 -21.39
CA GLU A 531 -10.27 -0.08 -20.95
C GLU A 531 -10.67 -0.58 -19.55
N PRO A 532 -11.38 0.22 -18.74
CA PRO A 532 -11.98 -0.23 -17.48
C PRO A 532 -12.90 -1.43 -17.69
N MET A 533 -13.18 -2.19 -16.63
CA MET A 533 -14.12 -3.31 -16.69
C MET A 533 -15.51 -2.89 -17.15
N GLU A 534 -15.91 -1.67 -16.83
CA GLU A 534 -17.10 -1.02 -17.36
C GLU A 534 -16.71 0.28 -18.04
N CYS A 535 -17.04 0.43 -19.28
CA CYS A 535 -16.71 1.63 -20.06
C CYS A 535 -17.74 1.92 -21.15
N PRO A 536 -17.79 3.16 -21.66
CA PRO A 536 -18.75 3.58 -22.66
C PRO A 536 -18.31 3.34 -24.10
N VAL A 537 -17.14 2.73 -24.32
CA VAL A 537 -16.57 2.47 -25.66
C VAL A 537 -16.58 0.98 -25.97
N GLU A 538 -16.77 0.64 -27.25
CA GLU A 538 -16.96 -0.75 -27.70
C GLU A 538 -15.66 -1.50 -27.94
N LYS A 539 -14.53 -0.80 -28.01
CA LYS A 539 -13.23 -1.42 -28.31
C LYS A 539 -12.07 -0.64 -27.73
N ASN A 540 -11.00 -1.35 -27.42
CA ASN A 540 -9.71 -0.77 -27.15
C ASN A 540 -9.03 -0.38 -28.48
N PHE A 541 -8.60 0.89 -28.60
CA PHE A 541 -7.94 1.39 -29.81
C PHE A 541 -6.45 1.04 -29.89
N MET A 542 -5.86 0.55 -28.80
CA MET A 542 -4.44 0.19 -28.71
C MET A 542 -4.19 -1.31 -28.89
N SER A 543 -5.15 -2.15 -28.56
CA SER A 543 -4.97 -3.59 -28.46
C SER A 543 -6.26 -4.33 -28.80
N SER A 544 -6.14 -5.59 -29.26
CA SER A 544 -7.27 -6.51 -29.36
C SER A 544 -7.80 -6.96 -28.01
N GLN A 545 -7.04 -6.78 -26.94
CA GLN A 545 -7.47 -7.02 -25.56
C GLN A 545 -8.25 -5.79 -25.07
N PHE A 546 -9.54 -5.97 -24.81
CA PHE A 546 -10.42 -4.86 -24.44
C PHE A 546 -10.11 -4.38 -23.02
N THR A 547 -10.27 -5.24 -22.04
CA THR A 547 -9.94 -5.01 -20.62
C THR A 547 -8.68 -5.75 -20.23
N SER A 548 -8.11 -5.44 -19.07
CA SER A 548 -6.94 -6.19 -18.57
C SER A 548 -7.28 -7.68 -18.45
N PRO A 549 -6.60 -8.56 -19.20
CA PRO A 549 -6.93 -9.98 -19.22
C PRO A 549 -6.59 -10.69 -17.90
N THR A 550 -5.78 -10.04 -17.06
CA THR A 550 -5.37 -10.55 -15.74
C THR A 550 -6.14 -9.91 -14.60
N ALA A 551 -7.04 -8.96 -14.86
CA ALA A 551 -7.85 -8.32 -13.83
C ALA A 551 -8.54 -9.36 -12.92
N ALA A 552 -8.58 -9.06 -11.63
CA ALA A 552 -9.32 -9.89 -10.69
C ALA A 552 -10.81 -9.66 -10.86
N VAL A 553 -11.52 -10.71 -11.24
CA VAL A 553 -12.98 -10.74 -11.34
C VAL A 553 -13.52 -11.99 -10.63
N TYR A 554 -14.76 -11.89 -10.14
CA TYR A 554 -15.41 -12.92 -9.37
C TYR A 554 -16.69 -13.36 -10.10
N GLY A 555 -17.10 -14.60 -9.94
CA GLY A 555 -18.20 -15.21 -10.70
C GLY A 555 -19.45 -15.47 -9.87
N THR A 556 -19.70 -14.72 -8.80
CA THR A 556 -20.92 -14.88 -8.00
C THR A 556 -22.10 -14.16 -8.66
N SER A 557 -23.33 -14.48 -8.24
CA SER A 557 -24.54 -13.82 -8.72
C SER A 557 -24.60 -12.31 -8.45
N ALA A 558 -23.75 -11.82 -7.53
CA ALA A 558 -23.64 -10.40 -7.20
C ALA A 558 -22.64 -9.64 -8.11
N ASP A 559 -21.84 -10.35 -8.91
CA ASP A 559 -20.78 -9.75 -9.74
C ASP A 559 -21.29 -9.49 -11.16
N THR A 560 -21.97 -8.38 -11.33
CA THR A 560 -22.54 -7.94 -12.61
C THR A 560 -21.79 -6.75 -13.16
N PHE A 561 -21.65 -6.69 -14.49
CA PHE A 561 -20.98 -5.60 -15.20
C PHE A 561 -21.84 -5.06 -16.33
N ALA A 562 -21.69 -3.78 -16.65
CA ALA A 562 -22.47 -3.06 -17.67
C ALA A 562 -21.56 -2.26 -18.60
N THR A 563 -20.83 -2.93 -19.49
CA THR A 563 -20.01 -2.27 -20.53
C THR A 563 -20.89 -1.98 -21.75
N CYS A 564 -20.86 -0.75 -22.24
CA CYS A 564 -21.65 -0.27 -23.38
C CYS A 564 -23.17 -0.58 -23.25
N ASP A 565 -23.67 -0.68 -22.02
CA ASP A 565 -25.09 -0.94 -21.75
C ASP A 565 -25.85 0.39 -21.83
N PRO A 566 -26.84 0.53 -22.76
CA PRO A 566 -27.59 1.77 -22.90
C PRO A 566 -28.44 2.15 -21.69
N ARG A 567 -28.66 1.22 -20.75
CA ARG A 567 -29.31 1.50 -19.49
C ARG A 567 -28.45 2.34 -18.55
N PHE A 568 -27.13 2.26 -18.69
CA PHE A 568 -26.13 2.92 -17.83
C PHE A 568 -25.11 3.67 -18.69
N PRO A 569 -25.48 4.80 -19.32
CA PRO A 569 -24.67 5.44 -20.37
C PRO A 569 -23.56 6.38 -19.86
N TYR A 570 -23.48 6.64 -18.55
CA TYR A 570 -22.56 7.62 -17.97
C TYR A 570 -21.47 6.97 -17.15
N VAL A 571 -20.27 7.55 -17.20
CA VAL A 571 -19.14 7.09 -16.37
C VAL A 571 -19.28 7.65 -14.96
N GLY A 572 -19.41 6.76 -13.99
CA GLY A 572 -19.37 7.09 -12.56
C GLY A 572 -17.94 7.10 -12.03
N THR A 573 -17.63 8.04 -11.14
CA THR A 573 -16.39 8.04 -10.35
C THR A 573 -16.69 8.38 -8.90
N THR A 574 -15.85 7.89 -7.97
CA THR A 574 -15.96 8.24 -6.55
C THR A 574 -14.84 9.16 -6.13
N TYR A 575 -15.14 10.07 -5.21
CA TYR A 575 -14.18 10.95 -4.57
C TYR A 575 -14.55 11.22 -3.10
N ARG A 576 -13.88 12.16 -2.44
CA ARG A 576 -14.13 12.55 -1.05
C ARG A 576 -14.49 14.01 -0.94
N VAL A 577 -15.29 14.33 0.08
CA VAL A 577 -15.40 15.68 0.61
C VAL A 577 -14.38 15.88 1.74
N SER A 578 -13.95 17.11 1.99
CA SER A 578 -12.95 17.43 3.02
C SER A 578 -13.51 17.35 4.44
N GLU A 579 -14.81 17.54 4.60
CA GLU A 579 -15.55 17.56 5.86
C GLU A 579 -15.69 16.16 6.46
N HIS A 580 -15.71 15.12 5.62
CA HIS A 580 -15.85 13.74 6.07
C HIS A 580 -14.64 12.87 5.74
N TRP A 581 -14.20 12.11 6.76
CA TRP A 581 -13.08 11.19 6.66
C TRP A 581 -13.55 9.77 6.34
N GLN A 582 -12.94 9.13 5.34
CA GLN A 582 -13.29 7.79 4.87
C GLN A 582 -14.79 7.67 4.56
N THR A 583 -15.47 6.64 5.06
CA THR A 583 -16.93 6.50 4.95
C THR A 583 -17.71 7.47 5.86
N GLY A 584 -17.02 8.41 6.50
CA GLY A 584 -17.61 9.33 7.46
C GLY A 584 -17.90 8.70 8.84
N LEU A 585 -17.41 7.50 9.09
CA LEU A 585 -17.71 6.76 10.33
C LEU A 585 -17.32 7.51 11.62
N LEU A 586 -16.31 8.39 11.57
CA LEU A 586 -15.87 9.22 12.70
C LEU A 586 -16.39 10.66 12.62
N THR A 587 -16.74 11.14 11.44
CA THR A 587 -17.04 12.54 11.19
C THR A 587 -18.52 12.81 11.00
N ARG A 588 -19.31 11.87 10.47
CA ARG A 588 -20.76 12.00 10.40
C ARG A 588 -21.45 12.07 11.79
N PRO A 589 -20.95 11.40 12.85
CA PRO A 589 -21.46 11.61 14.20
C PRO A 589 -21.17 13.00 14.80
N GLN A 590 -20.33 13.82 14.15
CA GLN A 590 -19.98 15.17 14.61
C GLN A 590 -20.98 16.19 14.05
N PRO A 591 -21.80 16.88 14.89
CA PRO A 591 -22.89 17.72 14.41
C PRO A 591 -22.45 18.84 13.46
N TRP A 592 -21.36 19.53 13.76
CA TRP A 592 -20.89 20.64 12.94
C TRP A 592 -20.23 20.20 11.62
N LEU A 593 -19.65 19.01 11.54
CA LEU A 593 -19.18 18.46 10.26
C LEU A 593 -20.36 18.01 9.39
N MET A 594 -21.40 17.46 10.01
CA MET A 594 -22.66 17.17 9.32
C MET A 594 -23.40 18.43 8.85
N GLU A 595 -23.32 19.53 9.58
CA GLU A 595 -23.88 20.81 9.12
C GLU A 595 -23.17 21.33 7.86
N LEU A 596 -21.84 21.16 7.79
CA LEU A 596 -21.04 21.59 6.64
C LEU A 596 -21.26 20.75 5.39
N ALA A 597 -21.43 19.44 5.53
CA ALA A 597 -21.63 18.48 4.43
C ALA A 597 -22.71 17.46 4.79
N PRO A 598 -23.99 17.87 4.78
CA PRO A 598 -25.08 17.13 5.44
C PRO A 598 -25.57 15.91 4.67
N GLN A 599 -25.34 15.80 3.35
CA GLN A 599 -26.00 14.79 2.53
C GLN A 599 -25.18 14.36 1.32
N MET A 600 -25.48 13.13 0.91
CA MET A 600 -24.95 12.55 -0.33
C MET A 600 -25.42 13.35 -1.55
N PHE A 601 -24.53 13.49 -2.54
CA PHE A 601 -24.85 14.14 -3.79
C PHE A 601 -24.18 13.46 -4.99
N VAL A 602 -24.72 13.73 -6.18
CA VAL A 602 -24.05 13.41 -7.45
C VAL A 602 -23.75 14.71 -8.18
N GLU A 603 -22.48 14.89 -8.50
CA GLU A 603 -21.99 16.04 -9.26
C GLU A 603 -21.97 15.71 -10.75
N MET A 604 -22.50 16.60 -11.57
CA MET A 604 -22.57 16.46 -13.03
C MET A 604 -22.32 17.78 -13.74
N SER A 605 -22.01 17.70 -15.04
CA SER A 605 -21.84 18.88 -15.87
C SER A 605 -23.17 19.61 -16.15
N GLU A 606 -23.08 20.90 -16.49
CA GLU A 606 -24.23 21.69 -16.94
C GLU A 606 -24.91 21.08 -18.18
N GLU A 607 -24.11 20.51 -19.09
CA GLU A 607 -24.60 19.85 -20.31
C GLU A 607 -25.41 18.58 -20.00
N LEU A 608 -24.95 17.77 -19.03
CA LEU A 608 -25.69 16.58 -18.61
C LEU A 608 -26.95 16.97 -17.86
N GLY A 609 -26.88 17.97 -16.99
CA GLY A 609 -28.06 18.53 -16.30
C GLY A 609 -29.13 18.98 -17.29
N ALA A 610 -28.74 19.75 -18.32
CA ALA A 610 -29.64 20.19 -19.38
C ALA A 610 -30.19 19.01 -20.20
N LEU A 611 -29.36 18.06 -20.59
CA LEU A 611 -29.78 16.85 -21.32
C LEU A 611 -30.83 16.05 -20.58
N LYS A 612 -30.72 15.94 -19.26
CA LYS A 612 -31.62 15.14 -18.39
C LYS A 612 -32.76 15.98 -17.78
N GLY A 613 -32.81 17.28 -18.01
CA GLY A 613 -33.75 18.20 -17.38
C GLY A 613 -33.60 18.31 -15.88
N ILE A 614 -32.39 18.05 -15.34
CA ILE A 614 -32.04 18.08 -13.92
C ILE A 614 -31.45 19.46 -13.58
N LYS A 615 -31.99 20.10 -12.54
CA LYS A 615 -31.49 21.35 -12.00
C LYS A 615 -30.65 21.11 -10.72
N ASN A 616 -29.79 22.06 -10.43
CA ASN A 616 -29.01 22.03 -9.19
C ASN A 616 -29.95 21.98 -7.96
N GLY A 617 -29.66 21.08 -7.01
CA GLY A 617 -30.45 20.88 -5.79
C GLY A 617 -31.63 19.91 -5.94
N GLU A 618 -31.97 19.43 -7.13
CA GLU A 618 -33.05 18.45 -7.30
C GLU A 618 -32.66 17.06 -6.82
N ARG A 619 -33.66 16.29 -6.35
CA ARG A 619 -33.46 14.88 -5.97
C ARG A 619 -33.42 14.03 -7.23
N VAL A 620 -32.46 13.12 -7.26
CA VAL A 620 -32.21 12.21 -8.38
C VAL A 620 -31.93 10.80 -7.88
N LYS A 621 -32.19 9.84 -8.74
CA LYS A 621 -31.78 8.44 -8.58
C LYS A 621 -30.57 8.16 -9.44
N VAL A 622 -29.50 7.63 -8.84
CA VAL A 622 -28.34 7.10 -9.53
C VAL A 622 -28.41 5.58 -9.47
N SER A 623 -28.23 4.92 -10.61
CA SER A 623 -28.31 3.46 -10.70
C SER A 623 -27.17 2.87 -11.51
N SER A 624 -26.74 1.67 -11.15
CA SER A 624 -25.80 0.82 -11.90
C SER A 624 -26.40 -0.58 -12.07
N ALA A 625 -25.67 -1.50 -12.69
CA ALA A 625 -26.10 -2.90 -12.79
C ALA A 625 -26.24 -3.62 -11.44
N ARG A 626 -25.72 -3.05 -10.34
CA ARG A 626 -25.64 -3.67 -9.00
C ARG A 626 -26.62 -3.09 -7.99
N GLY A 627 -27.01 -1.86 -8.16
CA GLY A 627 -27.90 -1.20 -7.21
C GLY A 627 -28.22 0.24 -7.61
N SER A 628 -28.91 0.93 -6.72
CA SER A 628 -29.25 2.33 -6.90
C SER A 628 -29.28 3.07 -5.57
N LEU A 629 -29.10 4.39 -5.65
CA LEU A 629 -29.22 5.29 -4.50
C LEU A 629 -29.93 6.58 -4.93
N GLU A 630 -30.49 7.26 -3.96
CA GLU A 630 -31.10 8.57 -4.14
C GLU A 630 -30.23 9.64 -3.47
N CYS A 631 -29.99 10.73 -4.19
CA CYS A 631 -29.16 11.81 -3.68
C CYS A 631 -29.56 13.17 -4.31
N THR A 632 -28.88 14.22 -3.90
CA THR A 632 -29.07 15.56 -4.45
C THR A 632 -28.17 15.77 -5.67
N ALA A 633 -28.70 16.33 -6.73
CA ALA A 633 -27.92 16.73 -7.90
C ALA A 633 -27.14 18.02 -7.64
N VAL A 634 -25.86 18.03 -7.96
CA VAL A 634 -24.99 19.21 -7.95
C VAL A 634 -24.52 19.44 -9.40
N VAL A 635 -25.09 20.46 -10.03
CA VAL A 635 -24.76 20.83 -11.42
C VAL A 635 -23.67 21.87 -11.42
N THR A 636 -22.51 21.56 -12.02
CA THR A 636 -21.30 22.39 -11.93
C THR A 636 -20.57 22.52 -13.26
N LYS A 637 -19.64 23.49 -13.33
CA LYS A 637 -18.68 23.66 -14.42
C LYS A 637 -17.40 22.83 -14.25
N ARG A 638 -17.25 22.11 -13.14
CA ARG A 638 -16.07 21.29 -12.85
C ARG A 638 -16.03 20.03 -13.69
N PHE A 639 -17.16 19.37 -13.86
CA PHE A 639 -17.31 18.29 -14.82
C PHE A 639 -17.61 18.84 -16.21
N LYS A 640 -17.03 18.24 -17.23
CA LYS A 640 -17.28 18.55 -18.64
C LYS A 640 -17.39 17.26 -19.43
N PRO A 641 -18.22 17.23 -20.47
CA PRO A 641 -18.24 16.07 -21.36
C PRO A 641 -16.88 15.91 -22.06
N MET A 642 -16.47 14.67 -22.23
CA MET A 642 -15.25 14.29 -22.95
C MET A 642 -15.62 13.78 -24.34
N LYS A 643 -14.76 14.03 -25.33
CA LYS A 643 -14.94 13.48 -26.68
C LYS A 643 -13.96 12.32 -26.88
N ILE A 644 -14.39 11.11 -26.54
CA ILE A 644 -13.58 9.90 -26.64
C ILE A 644 -13.91 9.17 -27.94
N ALA A 645 -12.91 9.00 -28.79
CA ALA A 645 -13.07 8.35 -30.11
C ALA A 645 -14.22 8.89 -30.98
N GLY A 646 -14.55 10.17 -30.82
CA GLY A 646 -15.65 10.82 -31.54
C GLY A 646 -17.00 10.79 -30.81
N THR A 647 -17.14 10.02 -29.76
CA THR A 647 -18.35 9.92 -28.93
C THR A 647 -18.29 10.88 -27.75
N VAL A 648 -19.41 11.59 -27.49
CA VAL A 648 -19.53 12.42 -26.29
C VAL A 648 -19.81 11.52 -25.07
N VAL A 649 -18.90 11.57 -24.11
CA VAL A 649 -18.97 10.79 -22.88
C VAL A 649 -19.17 11.74 -21.70
N HIS A 650 -20.24 11.56 -20.95
CA HIS A 650 -20.49 12.29 -19.72
C HIS A 650 -19.98 11.51 -18.51
N GLN A 651 -19.38 12.23 -17.57
CA GLN A 651 -18.93 11.70 -16.29
C GLN A 651 -19.73 12.34 -15.16
N VAL A 652 -20.03 11.53 -14.12
CA VAL A 652 -20.61 11.99 -12.87
C VAL A 652 -19.74 11.56 -11.70
N GLY A 653 -19.68 12.38 -10.65
CA GLY A 653 -18.88 12.12 -9.46
C GLY A 653 -19.73 12.04 -8.21
N MET A 654 -19.36 11.15 -7.29
CA MET A 654 -20.07 10.97 -6.04
C MET A 654 -19.09 10.84 -4.88
N PRO A 655 -19.30 11.56 -3.76
CA PRO A 655 -18.53 11.33 -2.55
C PRO A 655 -18.94 9.98 -1.94
N TYR A 656 -17.96 9.18 -1.49
CA TYR A 656 -18.25 7.88 -0.88
C TYR A 656 -18.32 7.94 0.66
N ASN A 657 -18.33 9.15 1.23
CA ASN A 657 -18.26 9.42 2.67
C ASN A 657 -19.58 9.16 3.41
N TYR A 658 -20.61 8.65 2.76
CA TYR A 658 -21.97 8.53 3.31
C TYR A 658 -22.41 7.08 3.45
N GLY A 659 -23.44 6.88 4.27
CA GLY A 659 -24.10 5.62 4.54
C GLY A 659 -25.40 5.86 5.30
N TRP A 660 -26.19 4.81 5.57
CA TRP A 660 -27.54 4.96 6.15
C TRP A 660 -27.56 5.24 7.66
N ARG A 661 -26.48 4.99 8.39
CA ARG A 661 -26.49 5.08 9.84
C ARG A 661 -26.50 6.52 10.34
N TRP A 662 -25.78 7.40 9.68
CA TRP A 662 -25.66 8.82 9.99
C TRP A 662 -25.72 9.62 8.68
N PRO A 663 -26.56 10.69 8.57
CA PRO A 663 -27.47 11.24 9.58
C PRO A 663 -28.66 10.30 9.83
N ALA A 664 -29.40 10.60 10.89
CA ALA A 664 -30.55 9.81 11.33
C ALA A 664 -31.75 9.78 10.32
N SER A 665 -31.63 10.46 9.17
CA SER A 665 -32.64 10.37 8.09
C SER A 665 -32.85 8.95 7.58
N GLY A 666 -31.81 8.07 7.73
CA GLY A 666 -31.83 6.68 7.28
C GLY A 666 -31.95 6.48 5.77
N LYS A 667 -31.88 7.58 4.99
CA LYS A 667 -32.11 7.60 3.53
C LYS A 667 -30.82 7.74 2.72
N GLU A 668 -29.72 8.00 3.40
CA GLU A 668 -28.43 8.11 2.73
C GLU A 668 -27.86 6.72 2.46
N GLU A 669 -27.09 6.60 1.39
CA GLU A 669 -26.47 5.34 0.99
C GLU A 669 -25.03 5.53 0.55
N SER A 670 -24.27 4.45 0.51
CA SER A 670 -22.89 4.48 0.02
C SER A 670 -22.82 4.45 -1.50
N ALA A 671 -21.99 5.31 -2.10
CA ALA A 671 -21.67 5.25 -3.52
C ALA A 671 -21.12 3.88 -3.95
N ASN A 672 -20.58 3.10 -3.03
CA ASN A 672 -20.06 1.75 -3.31
C ASN A 672 -21.15 0.69 -3.57
N LEU A 673 -22.42 1.00 -3.40
CA LEU A 673 -23.50 0.19 -3.97
C LEU A 673 -23.43 0.09 -5.50
N LEU A 674 -22.86 1.12 -6.13
CA LEU A 674 -22.80 1.25 -7.58
C LEU A 674 -21.50 0.68 -8.18
N THR A 675 -20.44 0.51 -7.39
CA THR A 675 -19.11 0.10 -7.86
C THR A 675 -18.98 -1.41 -8.07
N PRO A 676 -18.15 -1.89 -9.02
CA PRO A 676 -17.99 -3.32 -9.30
C PRO A 676 -17.02 -4.02 -8.33
N SER A 677 -17.14 -5.34 -8.21
CA SER A 677 -16.15 -6.22 -7.57
C SER A 677 -15.10 -6.67 -8.59
N ALA A 678 -14.34 -5.74 -9.13
CA ALA A 678 -13.20 -6.03 -10.00
C ALA A 678 -11.97 -5.31 -9.46
N GLY A 679 -10.79 -5.86 -9.64
CA GLY A 679 -9.58 -5.28 -9.08
C GLY A 679 -8.31 -5.52 -9.88
N ASP A 680 -7.27 -4.83 -9.47
CA ASP A 680 -5.92 -4.99 -10.00
C ASP A 680 -5.41 -6.43 -9.79
N PRO A 681 -4.76 -7.05 -10.79
CA PRO A 681 -4.33 -8.44 -10.69
C PRO A 681 -3.29 -8.70 -9.59
N ASN A 682 -2.44 -7.73 -9.28
CA ASN A 682 -1.35 -7.90 -8.33
C ASN A 682 -1.76 -7.59 -6.89
N THR A 683 -2.60 -6.57 -6.70
CA THR A 683 -2.95 -6.03 -5.39
C THR A 683 -4.38 -6.31 -4.97
N ARG A 684 -5.26 -6.68 -5.92
CA ARG A 684 -6.71 -6.82 -5.71
C ARG A 684 -7.40 -5.53 -5.24
N ILE A 685 -6.77 -4.37 -5.42
CA ILE A 685 -7.42 -3.09 -5.12
C ILE A 685 -8.59 -2.90 -6.08
N PRO A 686 -9.81 -2.59 -5.57
CA PRO A 686 -11.01 -2.54 -6.38
C PRO A 686 -11.03 -1.34 -7.34
N GLU A 687 -11.68 -1.53 -8.50
CA GLU A 687 -11.95 -0.46 -9.46
C GLU A 687 -13.18 0.34 -9.01
N THR A 688 -12.96 1.53 -8.49
CA THR A 688 -14.02 2.42 -8.00
C THR A 688 -13.98 3.82 -8.64
N LYS A 689 -13.13 4.00 -9.66
CA LYS A 689 -12.97 5.30 -10.35
C LYS A 689 -13.52 5.32 -11.76
N ALA A 690 -13.91 4.15 -12.29
CA ALA A 690 -14.58 4.02 -13.57
C ALA A 690 -15.60 2.88 -13.50
N PHE A 691 -16.86 3.21 -13.58
CA PHE A 691 -18.00 2.27 -13.62
C PHE A 691 -19.19 2.93 -14.31
N MET A 692 -20.15 2.15 -14.80
CA MET A 692 -21.25 2.70 -15.59
C MET A 692 -22.50 2.92 -14.76
N VAL A 693 -23.10 4.09 -14.91
CA VAL A 693 -24.30 4.53 -14.19
C VAL A 693 -25.31 5.23 -15.10
N ASN A 694 -26.53 5.34 -14.60
CA ASN A 694 -27.54 6.25 -15.10
C ASN A 694 -27.98 7.22 -14.00
N VAL A 695 -28.38 8.42 -14.40
CA VAL A 695 -28.97 9.43 -13.51
C VAL A 695 -30.35 9.78 -14.03
N ALA A 696 -31.35 9.72 -13.18
CA ALA A 696 -32.72 10.07 -13.51
C ALA A 696 -33.33 10.97 -12.43
N LYS A 697 -34.17 11.92 -12.84
CA LYS A 697 -34.94 12.74 -11.92
C LYS A 697 -35.95 11.85 -11.17
N LEU A 698 -36.18 12.08 -9.87
CA LEU A 698 -37.20 11.44 -9.03
C LEU A 698 -38.56 12.02 -9.31
#